data_5d6afeec12e96eddd7b3b883d5a120a9
#
_entry.id   5d6afeec12e96eddd7b3b883d5a120a9
#
_cell.length_a   1.000
_cell.length_b   1.000
_cell.length_c   1.000
_cell.angle_alpha   90.00
_cell.angle_beta   90.00
_cell.angle_gamma   90.00
#
_symmetry.space_group_name_H-M   'P 1'
#
loop_
_entity.id
_entity.type
_entity.pdbx_description
1 polymer ?
#
loop_
_entity_poly.entity_id
_entity_poly.type
_entity_poly.pdbx_seq_one_letter_code
_entity_poly.pdbx_strand_id
1 'polypeptide(L)'
;MSANPATPDTPALDDAQPRAAWLEWVHANRQALGLGVTLVLFSLALIACYHLLRDIDAYSLHDALLDVPSSSLFGAFAATVVGFLFLLGYEWSASRFAGVKLPTPALLTGGFSAFAIGNAVGLSMLSGGSVRYRLYARQGLGAGDVALMTLFASLSLGCALPVLAALAALSDLSDASLALHLPEWLVAVLALGIIAFCLLLVVAVERRRLPEQPSPDSHLVRFGKRTLRLPGLRLSLLQLLITALDVAAAATVLYLLLPEAPPFGAFLLVYLIALAAGVLSHVPGGVGVFEAVLLAAFAGQLGAAPLAAALLLYRLIYVVLPLIVACLLLLFLEARRILVAKQAVRITSGFAAQILSLLVFISGIVLLFSGATPSIDTRLNEVGFLVPHRLIDASHLAASLIGVLCLLLAYGLRRRLSAAWALTLGLLIAGAGLSLLKGFDWEEALILSFTAALLVIFRSAFYRRSRLMDLPFSPLYLGAAACVIAASIWLLLFAYQDVPYSQELWWQFALDADAPRGLRAALGSCLLLAALALYWLLRTAPPAIHAPTREELDIAAGILANSAQPDGGLALSGDKALLFHEGNDAFLMYARRGRSLVALFDPVGPAQARAELIWQFRDLCDLHHARPVFYQVRAENLPLYMDIGLTALKLGEEARVDLRRFDLESKGKEMKDLRYTWNRGQRDGLSLEFHDAGQAPMDELRAISDAWLGGKNVREKGFSLGRFTPEYLHYFRVVVVRFQGRAVAFANLLETSGKELASIDLMRVAPDAPKLTMEFLMLGLILHYKESGHTRFSLGMVPLAGLQPRRGAPLTQRLGALVFRRGEQFYNFQGLRRFKDKFQPDWEPRYLAVPAGLDPLVALADTAALIAGGLSGLVKR
;
A
#
# COMPACT_ATOMS: atom_id res chain seq x y z
N MET A 1 64.46 -13.76 -41.34
CA MET A 1 63.59 -12.61 -41.70
C MET A 1 62.42 -12.66 -40.75
N SER A 2 62.35 -11.67 -39.95
CA SER A 2 61.69 -11.46 -38.70
C SER A 2 60.11 -11.51 -38.76
N ALA A 3 59.54 -12.36 -37.91
CA ALA A 3 58.11 -12.33 -37.57
C ALA A 3 57.96 -11.44 -36.31
N ASN A 4 57.07 -10.45 -36.40
CA ASN A 4 56.69 -9.52 -35.34
C ASN A 4 55.63 -10.17 -34.45
N PRO A 5 55.68 -10.15 -33.09
CA PRO A 5 54.68 -10.71 -32.24
C PRO A 5 53.52 -9.69 -32.05
N ALA A 6 52.31 -10.22 -32.19
CA ALA A 6 51.07 -9.49 -31.96
C ALA A 6 50.96 -9.05 -30.48
N THR A 7 50.63 -7.80 -30.28
CA THR A 7 50.25 -7.21 -28.99
C THR A 7 48.86 -7.71 -28.57
N PRO A 8 48.60 -8.02 -27.27
CA PRO A 8 47.29 -8.40 -26.82
C PRO A 8 46.36 -7.16 -26.71
N ASP A 9 45.17 -7.31 -27.30
CA ASP A 9 44.07 -6.32 -27.19
C ASP A 9 43.71 -6.07 -25.74
N THR A 10 43.85 -4.84 -25.31
CA THR A 10 43.26 -4.30 -24.07
C THR A 10 41.75 -4.26 -24.23
N PRO A 11 40.97 -4.77 -23.27
CA PRO A 11 39.51 -4.60 -23.31
C PRO A 11 39.15 -3.13 -23.14
N ALA A 12 38.36 -2.62 -24.05
CA ALA A 12 37.78 -1.29 -23.99
C ALA A 12 36.98 -1.11 -22.67
N LEU A 13 37.39 -0.11 -21.91
CA LEU A 13 36.61 0.38 -20.76
C LEU A 13 35.31 0.92 -21.29
N ASP A 14 34.23 0.21 -20.93
CA ASP A 14 32.87 0.58 -21.20
C ASP A 14 32.57 1.88 -20.41
N ASP A 15 32.48 3.00 -21.11
CA ASP A 15 32.03 4.30 -20.60
C ASP A 15 30.53 4.20 -20.23
N ALA A 16 30.24 3.52 -19.14
CA ALA A 16 28.90 3.51 -18.52
C ALA A 16 28.64 4.90 -17.92
N GLN A 17 27.84 5.67 -18.63
CA GLN A 17 27.48 7.04 -18.31
C GLN A 17 27.02 7.18 -16.85
N PRO A 18 27.56 8.14 -16.07
CA PRO A 18 27.21 8.34 -14.64
C PRO A 18 25.75 8.74 -14.40
N ARG A 19 24.98 8.99 -15.47
CA ARG A 19 23.55 9.33 -15.39
C ARG A 19 22.64 8.17 -14.98
N ALA A 20 23.02 6.91 -15.18
CA ALA A 20 22.17 5.76 -14.85
C ALA A 20 22.19 5.44 -13.34
N ALA A 21 23.34 5.54 -12.68
CA ALA A 21 23.47 5.23 -11.26
C ALA A 21 22.71 6.22 -10.35
N TRP A 22 22.68 7.50 -10.70
CA TRP A 22 21.91 8.51 -9.96
C TRP A 22 20.40 8.27 -10.08
N LEU A 23 19.89 7.94 -11.26
CA LEU A 23 18.47 7.63 -11.46
C LEU A 23 18.06 6.36 -10.72
N GLU A 24 18.91 5.35 -10.68
CA GLU A 24 18.66 4.13 -9.91
C GLU A 24 18.65 4.41 -8.39
N TRP A 25 19.57 5.24 -7.90
CA TRP A 25 19.61 5.66 -6.51
C TRP A 25 18.36 6.48 -6.12
N VAL A 26 17.94 7.44 -6.96
CA VAL A 26 16.72 8.23 -6.76
C VAL A 26 15.48 7.32 -6.74
N HIS A 27 15.38 6.35 -7.65
CA HIS A 27 14.29 5.38 -7.67
C HIS A 27 14.28 4.47 -6.43
N ALA A 28 15.43 4.01 -5.99
CA ALA A 28 15.59 3.19 -4.78
C ALA A 28 15.20 3.96 -3.52
N ASN A 29 15.53 5.25 -3.44
CA ASN A 29 15.32 6.10 -2.26
C ASN A 29 14.14 7.08 -2.39
N ARG A 30 13.28 6.97 -3.39
CA ARG A 30 12.19 7.92 -3.66
C ARG A 30 11.27 8.18 -2.46
N GLN A 31 11.04 7.19 -1.59
CA GLN A 31 10.22 7.35 -0.39
C GLN A 31 10.95 8.17 0.68
N ALA A 32 12.24 7.92 0.87
CA ALA A 32 13.07 8.69 1.81
C ALA A 32 13.27 10.13 1.31
N LEU A 33 13.48 10.32 0.01
CA LEU A 33 13.59 11.64 -0.62
C LEU A 33 12.27 12.41 -0.51
N GLY A 34 11.14 11.77 -0.81
CA GLY A 34 9.82 12.38 -0.64
C GLY A 34 9.55 12.81 0.80
N LEU A 35 9.88 11.96 1.78
CA LEU A 35 9.79 12.29 3.19
C LEU A 35 10.71 13.46 3.55
N GLY A 36 11.95 13.44 3.07
CA GLY A 36 12.92 14.52 3.31
C GLY A 36 12.41 15.87 2.79
N VAL A 37 11.90 15.92 1.56
CA VAL A 37 11.29 17.12 0.98
C VAL A 37 10.09 17.59 1.81
N THR A 38 9.20 16.69 2.20
CA THR A 38 8.04 17.04 3.04
C THR A 38 8.46 17.60 4.39
N LEU A 39 9.45 17.01 5.04
CA LEU A 39 9.99 17.49 6.31
C LEU A 39 10.64 18.87 6.18
N VAL A 40 11.42 19.09 5.12
CA VAL A 40 12.03 20.39 4.85
C VAL A 40 10.97 21.46 4.62
N LEU A 41 9.97 21.21 3.77
CA LEU A 41 8.89 22.14 3.51
C LEU A 41 8.06 22.42 4.77
N PHE A 42 7.79 21.41 5.58
CA PHE A 42 7.11 21.57 6.86
C PHE A 42 7.93 22.41 7.85
N SER A 43 9.25 22.15 7.96
CA SER A 43 10.12 22.95 8.82
C SER A 43 10.23 24.40 8.37
N LEU A 44 10.34 24.65 7.05
CA LEU A 44 10.33 26.00 6.50
C LEU A 44 9.00 26.71 6.78
N ALA A 45 7.87 26.02 6.66
CA ALA A 45 6.56 26.57 6.98
C ALA A 45 6.44 26.90 8.49
N LEU A 46 6.93 26.04 9.38
CA LEU A 46 6.96 26.34 10.82
C LEU A 46 7.85 27.54 11.15
N ILE A 47 9.02 27.65 10.51
CA ILE A 47 9.92 28.80 10.68
C ILE A 47 9.23 30.09 10.18
N ALA A 48 8.58 30.04 9.02
CA ALA A 48 7.83 31.18 8.48
C ALA A 48 6.69 31.58 9.42
N CYS A 49 5.88 30.61 9.89
CA CYS A 49 4.83 30.87 10.88
C CYS A 49 5.40 31.45 12.19
N TYR A 50 6.54 30.93 12.67
CA TYR A 50 7.18 31.48 13.86
C TYR A 50 7.56 32.96 13.66
N HIS A 51 8.20 33.30 12.54
CA HIS A 51 8.57 34.70 12.26
C HIS A 51 7.37 35.63 12.08
N LEU A 52 6.27 35.12 11.52
CA LEU A 52 5.04 35.90 11.31
C LEU A 52 4.20 36.04 12.58
N LEU A 53 4.31 35.09 13.51
CA LEU A 53 3.52 35.08 14.76
C LEU A 53 4.31 35.46 16.01
N ARG A 54 5.62 35.71 15.90
CA ARG A 54 6.48 35.96 17.06
C ARG A 54 6.10 37.17 17.89
N ASP A 55 5.41 38.15 17.25
CA ASP A 55 4.96 39.40 17.90
C ASP A 55 3.52 39.26 18.49
N ILE A 56 2.93 38.05 18.44
CA ILE A 56 1.63 37.73 19.03
C ILE A 56 1.88 36.98 20.37
N ASP A 57 1.26 37.47 21.43
CA ASP A 57 1.20 36.75 22.69
C ASP A 57 0.00 35.80 22.78
N ALA A 58 0.05 34.83 23.69
CA ALA A 58 -1.03 33.86 23.86
C ALA A 58 -2.34 34.47 24.34
N TYR A 59 -2.24 35.60 25.07
CA TYR A 59 -3.43 36.33 25.55
C TYR A 59 -4.14 37.05 24.42
N SER A 60 -3.40 37.73 23.54
CA SER A 60 -4.01 38.43 22.37
C SER A 60 -4.67 37.45 21.40
N LEU A 61 -4.10 36.24 21.23
CA LEU A 61 -4.73 35.17 20.45
C LEU A 61 -6.01 34.65 21.11
N HIS A 62 -5.98 34.46 22.45
CA HIS A 62 -7.15 34.04 23.21
C HIS A 62 -8.28 35.04 23.13
N ASP A 63 -7.98 36.33 23.34
CA ASP A 63 -8.96 37.39 23.24
C ASP A 63 -9.55 37.49 21.82
N ALA A 64 -8.69 37.39 20.79
CA ALA A 64 -9.16 37.37 19.40
C ALA A 64 -10.06 36.15 19.07
N LEU A 65 -9.86 35.01 19.71
CA LEU A 65 -10.75 33.84 19.58
C LEU A 65 -12.13 34.10 20.22
N LEU A 66 -12.16 34.76 21.39
CA LEU A 66 -13.39 35.09 22.09
C LEU A 66 -14.18 36.20 21.40
N ASP A 67 -13.51 37.13 20.71
CA ASP A 67 -14.12 38.25 20.00
C ASP A 67 -14.88 37.82 18.72
N VAL A 68 -14.69 36.59 18.23
CA VAL A 68 -15.41 36.14 17.03
C VAL A 68 -16.91 36.00 17.31
N PRO A 69 -17.78 36.72 16.59
CA PRO A 69 -19.22 36.68 16.82
C PRO A 69 -19.82 35.28 16.61
N SER A 70 -20.76 34.88 17.45
CA SER A 70 -21.46 33.60 17.29
C SER A 70 -22.19 33.48 15.94
N SER A 71 -22.63 34.59 15.37
CA SER A 71 -23.22 34.63 14.00
C SER A 71 -22.21 34.22 12.94
N SER A 72 -20.94 34.66 13.05
CA SER A 72 -19.84 34.27 12.16
C SER A 72 -19.50 32.79 12.28
N LEU A 73 -19.48 32.26 13.50
CA LEU A 73 -19.29 30.81 13.75
C LEU A 73 -20.41 29.99 13.12
N PHE A 74 -21.67 30.42 13.29
CA PHE A 74 -22.80 29.72 12.67
C PHE A 74 -22.77 29.84 11.14
N GLY A 75 -22.43 31.00 10.59
CA GLY A 75 -22.25 31.21 9.16
C GLY A 75 -21.13 30.32 8.59
N ALA A 76 -20.00 30.25 9.27
CA ALA A 76 -18.88 29.39 8.89
C ALA A 76 -19.26 27.89 8.91
N PHE A 77 -20.00 27.44 9.92
CA PHE A 77 -20.54 26.08 9.96
C PHE A 77 -21.52 25.83 8.81
N ALA A 78 -22.45 26.74 8.53
CA ALA A 78 -23.39 26.60 7.42
C ALA A 78 -22.67 26.55 6.06
N ALA A 79 -21.66 27.42 5.85
CA ALA A 79 -20.82 27.38 4.65
C ALA A 79 -20.04 26.08 4.51
N THR A 80 -19.56 25.49 5.62
CA THR A 80 -18.92 24.17 5.63
C THR A 80 -19.89 23.08 5.16
N VAL A 81 -21.11 23.06 5.67
CA VAL A 81 -22.14 22.09 5.23
C VAL A 81 -22.41 22.24 3.73
N VAL A 82 -22.54 23.48 3.24
CA VAL A 82 -22.74 23.75 1.80
C VAL A 82 -21.54 23.28 0.97
N GLY A 83 -20.30 23.55 1.41
CA GLY A 83 -19.09 23.05 0.76
C GLY A 83 -19.07 21.54 0.64
N PHE A 84 -19.38 20.83 1.73
CA PHE A 84 -19.47 19.35 1.69
C PHE A 84 -20.59 18.82 0.79
N LEU A 85 -21.69 19.55 0.60
CA LEU A 85 -22.70 19.20 -0.40
C LEU A 85 -22.15 19.31 -1.82
N PHE A 86 -21.34 20.32 -2.13
CA PHE A 86 -20.65 20.39 -3.43
C PHE A 86 -19.58 19.30 -3.59
N LEU A 87 -18.85 18.93 -2.54
CA LEU A 87 -17.94 17.77 -2.57
C LEU A 87 -18.65 16.46 -2.89
N LEU A 88 -19.90 16.27 -2.49
CA LEU A 88 -20.72 15.15 -2.93
C LEU A 88 -21.04 15.22 -4.45
N GLY A 89 -21.08 16.43 -5.01
CA GLY A 89 -21.18 16.64 -6.46
C GLY A 89 -19.98 16.08 -7.23
N TYR A 90 -18.75 16.18 -6.67
CA TYR A 90 -17.57 15.50 -7.26
C TYR A 90 -17.76 13.99 -7.32
N GLU A 91 -18.31 13.41 -6.28
CA GLU A 91 -18.51 11.96 -6.22
C GLU A 91 -19.53 11.49 -7.25
N TRP A 92 -20.62 12.26 -7.41
CA TRP A 92 -21.65 12.02 -8.41
C TRP A 92 -21.06 12.15 -9.84
N SER A 93 -20.33 13.22 -10.13
CA SER A 93 -19.72 13.43 -11.44
C SER A 93 -18.64 12.38 -11.75
N ALA A 94 -17.84 11.98 -10.75
CA ALA A 94 -16.86 10.90 -10.86
C ALA A 94 -17.52 9.55 -11.20
N SER A 95 -18.68 9.26 -10.58
CA SER A 95 -19.43 8.03 -10.88
C SER A 95 -19.97 8.02 -12.32
N ARG A 96 -20.45 9.15 -12.81
CA ARG A 96 -20.87 9.31 -14.23
C ARG A 96 -19.70 9.18 -15.20
N PHE A 97 -18.57 9.80 -14.90
CA PHE A 97 -17.35 9.65 -15.68
C PHE A 97 -16.89 8.20 -15.75
N ALA A 98 -16.90 7.48 -14.64
CA ALA A 98 -16.57 6.06 -14.60
C ALA A 98 -17.63 5.16 -15.26
N GLY A 99 -18.86 5.67 -15.51
CA GLY A 99 -19.97 4.91 -16.07
C GLY A 99 -20.55 3.87 -15.11
N VAL A 100 -20.43 4.13 -13.77
CA VAL A 100 -20.91 3.24 -12.71
C VAL A 100 -22.13 3.84 -12.03
N LYS A 101 -23.07 2.97 -11.62
CA LYS A 101 -24.26 3.38 -10.86
C LYS A 101 -24.06 2.99 -9.40
N LEU A 102 -24.04 3.98 -8.51
CA LEU A 102 -23.96 3.80 -7.07
C LEU A 102 -25.32 4.14 -6.44
N PRO A 103 -25.79 3.38 -5.44
CA PRO A 103 -26.94 3.78 -4.64
C PRO A 103 -26.63 5.10 -3.90
N THR A 104 -27.61 6.00 -3.85
CA THR A 104 -27.45 7.32 -3.21
C THR A 104 -26.88 7.24 -1.79
N PRO A 105 -27.32 6.36 -0.89
CA PRO A 105 -26.73 6.27 0.45
C PRO A 105 -25.24 5.88 0.44
N ALA A 106 -24.81 5.02 -0.50
CA ALA A 106 -23.42 4.64 -0.62
C ALA A 106 -22.56 5.80 -1.16
N LEU A 107 -23.10 6.57 -2.14
CA LEU A 107 -22.44 7.74 -2.69
C LEU A 107 -22.28 8.83 -1.61
N LEU A 108 -23.32 9.11 -0.83
CA LEU A 108 -23.27 10.10 0.26
C LEU A 108 -22.26 9.72 1.33
N THR A 109 -22.36 8.49 1.87
CA THR A 109 -21.47 8.02 2.95
C THR A 109 -20.03 7.86 2.48
N GLY A 110 -19.83 7.32 1.27
CA GLY A 110 -18.52 7.10 0.68
C GLY A 110 -17.84 8.40 0.29
N GLY A 111 -18.55 9.31 -0.38
CA GLY A 111 -18.05 10.61 -0.78
C GLY A 111 -17.69 11.48 0.41
N PHE A 112 -18.64 11.67 1.36
CA PHE A 112 -18.39 12.44 2.57
C PHE A 112 -17.15 11.93 3.33
N SER A 113 -17.11 10.64 3.64
CA SER A 113 -15.98 10.06 4.39
C SER A 113 -14.65 10.15 3.63
N ALA A 114 -14.67 9.97 2.30
CA ALA A 114 -13.46 10.04 1.49
C ALA A 114 -12.88 11.46 1.43
N PHE A 115 -13.73 12.49 1.29
CA PHE A 115 -13.28 13.87 1.27
C PHE A 115 -12.87 14.38 2.66
N ALA A 116 -13.64 14.09 3.71
CA ALA A 116 -13.30 14.51 5.07
C ALA A 116 -11.95 13.93 5.53
N ILE A 117 -11.71 12.63 5.28
CA ILE A 117 -10.44 11.98 5.61
C ILE A 117 -9.33 12.42 4.65
N GLY A 118 -9.65 12.60 3.37
CA GLY A 118 -8.70 13.08 2.34
C GLY A 118 -8.15 14.44 2.62
N ASN A 119 -9.00 15.39 3.00
CA ASN A 119 -8.62 16.77 3.31
C ASN A 119 -7.79 16.88 4.60
N ALA A 120 -8.12 16.07 5.61
CA ALA A 120 -7.40 16.08 6.88
C ALA A 120 -6.03 15.38 6.82
N VAL A 121 -5.97 14.19 6.22
CA VAL A 121 -4.75 13.36 6.18
C VAL A 121 -3.79 13.83 5.09
N GLY A 122 -4.28 14.55 4.08
CA GLY A 122 -3.52 14.87 2.87
C GLY A 122 -3.37 13.65 1.95
N LEU A 123 -2.65 13.81 0.82
CA LEU A 123 -2.54 12.77 -0.21
C LEU A 123 -3.94 12.18 -0.55
N SER A 124 -4.93 13.08 -0.79
CA SER A 124 -6.35 12.73 -0.92
C SER A 124 -6.62 11.61 -1.95
N MET A 125 -5.76 11.48 -2.94
CA MET A 125 -5.79 10.39 -3.92
C MET A 125 -5.56 9.01 -3.27
N LEU A 126 -4.69 8.90 -2.28
CA LEU A 126 -4.39 7.63 -1.59
C LEU A 126 -5.32 7.40 -0.40
N SER A 127 -5.48 8.40 0.47
CA SER A 127 -6.32 8.30 1.68
C SER A 127 -7.80 8.20 1.32
N GLY A 128 -8.33 9.16 0.55
CA GLY A 128 -9.70 9.16 0.05
C GLY A 128 -10.00 7.99 -0.89
N GLY A 129 -9.05 7.62 -1.77
CA GLY A 129 -9.17 6.47 -2.66
C GLY A 129 -9.30 5.15 -1.92
N SER A 130 -8.58 4.96 -0.80
CA SER A 130 -8.68 3.75 0.03
C SER A 130 -10.03 3.65 0.75
N VAL A 131 -10.60 4.78 1.19
CA VAL A 131 -11.94 4.85 1.79
C VAL A 131 -13.01 4.49 0.74
N ARG A 132 -12.96 5.13 -0.45
CA ARG A 132 -13.85 4.80 -1.58
C ARG A 132 -13.80 3.33 -1.93
N TYR A 133 -12.60 2.78 -2.10
CA TYR A 133 -12.45 1.38 -2.46
C TYR A 133 -13.14 0.44 -1.45
N ARG A 134 -12.92 0.64 -0.16
CA ARG A 134 -13.52 -0.22 0.87
C ARG A 134 -15.04 -0.12 0.96
N LEU A 135 -15.60 1.06 0.71
CA LEU A 135 -17.05 1.26 0.73
C LEU A 135 -17.72 0.80 -0.56
N TYR A 136 -17.14 1.12 -1.73
CA TYR A 136 -17.72 0.84 -3.03
C TYR A 136 -17.45 -0.58 -3.56
N ALA A 137 -16.35 -1.22 -3.14
CA ALA A 137 -16.14 -2.64 -3.44
C ALA A 137 -17.28 -3.52 -2.93
N ARG A 138 -17.94 -3.10 -1.85
CA ARG A 138 -19.13 -3.77 -1.29
C ARG A 138 -20.38 -3.61 -2.17
N GLN A 139 -20.40 -2.61 -3.02
CA GLN A 139 -21.45 -2.37 -4.02
C GLN A 139 -21.09 -3.01 -5.38
N GLY A 140 -20.03 -3.83 -5.43
CA GLY A 140 -19.61 -4.53 -6.64
C GLY A 140 -18.67 -3.71 -7.56
N LEU A 141 -18.19 -2.53 -7.14
CA LEU A 141 -17.23 -1.75 -7.93
C LEU A 141 -15.84 -2.38 -7.86
N GLY A 142 -15.21 -2.47 -9.03
CA GLY A 142 -13.81 -2.88 -9.15
C GLY A 142 -12.83 -1.78 -8.71
N ALA A 143 -11.60 -2.19 -8.32
CA ALA A 143 -10.55 -1.23 -7.94
C ALA A 143 -10.21 -0.24 -9.08
N GLY A 144 -10.38 -0.61 -10.37
CA GLY A 144 -10.17 0.30 -11.50
C GLY A 144 -11.23 1.38 -11.61
N ASP A 145 -12.50 1.04 -11.35
CA ASP A 145 -13.57 2.02 -11.39
C ASP A 145 -13.38 3.05 -10.27
N VAL A 146 -13.02 2.56 -9.06
CA VAL A 146 -12.72 3.44 -7.92
C VAL A 146 -11.45 4.27 -8.15
N ALA A 147 -10.41 3.69 -8.73
CA ALA A 147 -9.19 4.43 -9.09
C ALA A 147 -9.49 5.52 -10.14
N LEU A 148 -10.33 5.21 -11.13
CA LEU A 148 -10.77 6.17 -12.15
C LEU A 148 -11.60 7.31 -11.55
N MET A 149 -12.54 7.00 -10.64
CA MET A 149 -13.31 8.00 -9.90
C MET A 149 -12.41 8.91 -9.05
N THR A 150 -11.46 8.29 -8.33
CA THR A 150 -10.54 9.02 -7.45
C THR A 150 -9.58 9.92 -8.25
N LEU A 151 -9.07 9.42 -9.38
CA LEU A 151 -8.22 10.19 -10.28
C LEU A 151 -8.99 11.38 -10.87
N PHE A 152 -10.22 11.16 -11.32
CA PHE A 152 -11.08 12.22 -11.83
C PHE A 152 -11.32 13.31 -10.78
N ALA A 153 -11.73 12.95 -9.56
CA ALA A 153 -11.97 13.90 -8.49
C ALA A 153 -10.71 14.71 -8.12
N SER A 154 -9.54 14.04 -8.03
CA SER A 154 -8.28 14.72 -7.70
C SER A 154 -7.77 15.64 -8.80
N LEU A 155 -7.87 15.22 -10.07
CA LEU A 155 -7.48 16.06 -11.20
C LEU A 155 -8.43 17.22 -11.44
N SER A 156 -9.73 17.08 -11.13
CA SER A 156 -10.72 18.15 -11.28
C SER A 156 -10.33 19.39 -10.50
N LEU A 157 -9.92 19.26 -9.24
CA LEU A 157 -9.43 20.39 -8.44
C LEU A 157 -8.18 20.99 -9.06
N GLY A 158 -7.16 20.18 -9.38
CA GLY A 158 -5.90 20.66 -9.95
C GLY A 158 -6.07 21.41 -11.28
N CYS A 159 -7.00 20.97 -12.13
CA CYS A 159 -7.30 21.65 -13.40
C CYS A 159 -8.13 22.91 -13.22
N ALA A 160 -8.99 22.97 -12.22
CA ALA A 160 -9.87 24.13 -11.97
C ALA A 160 -9.14 25.29 -11.26
N LEU A 161 -8.20 24.99 -10.35
CA LEU A 161 -7.50 26.02 -9.57
C LEU A 161 -6.88 27.15 -10.41
N PRO A 162 -6.11 26.88 -11.48
CA PRO A 162 -5.54 27.95 -12.31
C PRO A 162 -6.62 28.82 -12.98
N VAL A 163 -7.71 28.19 -13.44
CA VAL A 163 -8.83 28.92 -14.10
C VAL A 163 -9.55 29.80 -13.09
N LEU A 164 -9.82 29.28 -11.89
CA LEU A 164 -10.49 30.04 -10.83
C LEU A 164 -9.61 31.18 -10.33
N ALA A 165 -8.31 30.95 -10.19
CA ALA A 165 -7.36 32.00 -9.82
C ALA A 165 -7.30 33.12 -10.88
N ALA A 166 -7.29 32.75 -12.16
CA ALA A 166 -7.32 33.71 -13.25
C ALA A 166 -8.62 34.51 -13.27
N LEU A 167 -9.77 33.88 -13.04
CA LEU A 167 -11.07 34.58 -12.95
C LEU A 167 -11.15 35.48 -11.73
N ALA A 168 -10.66 35.05 -10.58
CA ALA A 168 -10.59 35.88 -9.37
C ALA A 168 -9.66 37.09 -9.58
N ALA A 169 -8.51 36.93 -10.22
CA ALA A 169 -7.60 38.04 -10.54
C ALA A 169 -8.22 39.06 -11.52
N LEU A 170 -9.02 38.60 -12.48
CA LEU A 170 -9.71 39.46 -13.45
C LEU A 170 -10.94 40.17 -12.87
N SER A 171 -11.52 39.67 -11.79
CA SER A 171 -12.67 40.31 -11.14
C SER A 171 -12.32 41.65 -10.50
N ASP A 172 -11.07 41.80 -10.03
CA ASP A 172 -10.54 43.04 -9.49
C ASP A 172 -9.01 43.08 -9.70
N LEU A 173 -8.61 43.73 -10.79
CA LEU A 173 -7.21 43.79 -11.19
C LEU A 173 -6.36 44.68 -10.27
N SER A 174 -6.92 45.71 -9.69
CA SER A 174 -6.23 46.64 -8.80
C SER A 174 -5.84 45.95 -7.50
N ASP A 175 -6.80 45.29 -6.86
CA ASP A 175 -6.55 44.55 -5.62
C ASP A 175 -5.70 43.31 -5.85
N ALA A 176 -5.86 42.60 -6.99
CA ALA A 176 -5.01 41.47 -7.37
C ALA A 176 -3.55 41.88 -7.59
N SER A 177 -3.33 43.06 -8.21
CA SER A 177 -1.96 43.58 -8.43
C SER A 177 -1.28 43.95 -7.12
N LEU A 178 -2.00 44.55 -6.19
CA LEU A 178 -1.50 44.85 -4.83
C LEU A 178 -1.18 43.57 -4.06
N ALA A 179 -2.06 42.59 -4.08
CA ALA A 179 -1.88 41.33 -3.37
C ALA A 179 -0.70 40.47 -3.92
N LEU A 180 -0.47 40.52 -5.23
CA LEU A 180 0.61 39.80 -5.90
C LEU A 180 1.92 40.58 -6.00
N HIS A 181 1.93 41.85 -5.66
CA HIS A 181 3.05 42.78 -5.88
C HIS A 181 3.52 42.82 -7.35
N LEU A 182 2.57 42.68 -8.30
CA LEU A 182 2.81 42.68 -9.74
C LEU A 182 2.03 43.80 -10.41
N PRO A 183 2.51 44.41 -11.51
CA PRO A 183 1.76 45.44 -12.23
C PRO A 183 0.47 44.85 -12.83
N GLU A 184 -0.61 45.63 -12.85
CA GLU A 184 -1.96 45.22 -13.32
C GLU A 184 -1.96 44.57 -14.70
N TRP A 185 -1.20 45.16 -15.64
CA TRP A 185 -1.12 44.63 -17.00
C TRP A 185 -0.54 43.21 -17.04
N LEU A 186 0.45 42.91 -16.15
CA LEU A 186 1.10 41.58 -16.10
C LEU A 186 0.12 40.54 -15.50
N VAL A 187 -0.61 40.94 -14.45
CA VAL A 187 -1.67 40.09 -13.87
C VAL A 187 -2.74 39.77 -14.93
N ALA A 188 -3.20 40.78 -15.67
CA ALA A 188 -4.18 40.58 -16.74
C ALA A 188 -3.67 39.64 -17.85
N VAL A 189 -2.42 39.84 -18.31
CA VAL A 189 -1.81 39.00 -19.34
C VAL A 189 -1.67 37.56 -18.87
N LEU A 190 -1.18 37.33 -17.65
CA LEU A 190 -1.07 35.98 -17.08
C LEU A 190 -2.43 35.30 -16.95
N ALA A 191 -3.44 35.99 -16.41
CA ALA A 191 -4.78 35.46 -16.24
C ALA A 191 -5.44 35.10 -17.58
N LEU A 192 -5.39 36.02 -18.56
CA LEU A 192 -5.92 35.78 -19.92
C LEU A 192 -5.14 34.67 -20.63
N GLY A 193 -3.80 34.58 -20.42
CA GLY A 193 -2.95 33.52 -20.94
C GLY A 193 -3.34 32.14 -20.40
N ILE A 194 -3.63 32.03 -19.09
CA ILE A 194 -4.09 30.79 -18.47
C ILE A 194 -5.44 30.35 -19.05
N ILE A 195 -6.40 31.28 -19.16
CA ILE A 195 -7.72 31.00 -19.72
C ILE A 195 -7.60 30.58 -21.19
N ALA A 196 -6.83 31.32 -21.99
CA ALA A 196 -6.61 31.00 -23.41
C ALA A 196 -5.93 29.63 -23.58
N PHE A 197 -4.93 29.31 -22.74
CA PHE A 197 -4.27 27.99 -22.75
C PHE A 197 -5.26 26.87 -22.42
N CYS A 198 -6.08 27.03 -21.40
CA CYS A 198 -7.12 26.05 -21.05
C CYS A 198 -8.16 25.87 -22.15
N LEU A 199 -8.61 26.96 -22.80
CA LEU A 199 -9.53 26.89 -23.95
C LEU A 199 -8.89 26.18 -25.15
N LEU A 200 -7.64 26.48 -25.46
CA LEU A 200 -6.89 25.79 -26.52
C LEU A 200 -6.74 24.29 -26.25
N LEU A 201 -6.50 23.94 -25.00
CA LEU A 201 -6.38 22.54 -24.57
C LEU A 201 -7.72 21.80 -24.74
N VAL A 202 -8.84 22.43 -24.36
CA VAL A 202 -10.20 21.89 -24.58
C VAL A 202 -10.48 21.67 -26.07
N VAL A 203 -10.17 22.65 -26.90
CA VAL A 203 -10.34 22.56 -28.37
C VAL A 203 -9.43 21.47 -28.95
N ALA A 204 -8.19 21.36 -28.50
CA ALA A 204 -7.25 20.33 -28.96
C ALA A 204 -7.72 18.91 -28.59
N VAL A 205 -8.30 18.75 -27.41
CA VAL A 205 -8.89 17.50 -26.92
C VAL A 205 -10.10 17.12 -27.77
N GLU A 206 -11.01 18.07 -28.02
CA GLU A 206 -12.23 17.82 -28.83
C GLU A 206 -11.89 17.43 -30.29
N ARG A 207 -10.87 18.05 -30.88
CA ARG A 207 -10.39 17.70 -32.25
C ARG A 207 -9.79 16.28 -32.37
N ARG A 208 -9.30 15.72 -31.25
CA ARG A 208 -8.67 14.38 -31.22
C ARG A 208 -9.60 13.29 -30.68
N ARG A 209 -10.87 13.59 -30.56
CA ARG A 209 -11.90 12.70 -30.04
C ARG A 209 -12.13 11.53 -31.02
N LEU A 210 -12.24 10.32 -30.42
CA LEU A 210 -12.60 9.09 -31.15
C LEU A 210 -14.12 8.89 -31.10
N PRO A 211 -14.71 8.23 -32.11
CA PRO A 211 -16.16 7.98 -32.16
C PRO A 211 -16.64 7.01 -31.08
N GLU A 212 -15.75 6.18 -30.54
CA GLU A 212 -16.10 5.26 -29.47
C GLU A 212 -16.30 5.97 -28.13
N GLN A 213 -17.44 5.75 -27.48
CA GLN A 213 -17.78 6.34 -26.18
C GLN A 213 -17.86 5.25 -25.11
N PRO A 214 -16.94 5.24 -24.12
CA PRO A 214 -16.98 4.27 -23.00
C PRO A 214 -18.18 4.48 -22.05
N SER A 215 -18.67 5.72 -21.95
CA SER A 215 -19.89 6.09 -21.24
C SER A 215 -20.49 7.35 -21.88
N PRO A 216 -21.79 7.67 -21.63
CA PRO A 216 -22.43 8.86 -22.20
C PRO A 216 -21.71 10.18 -21.89
N ASP A 217 -21.01 10.25 -20.74
CA ASP A 217 -20.36 11.45 -20.25
C ASP A 217 -18.82 11.41 -20.38
N SER A 218 -18.25 10.42 -21.12
CA SER A 218 -16.80 10.32 -21.34
C SER A 218 -16.45 9.95 -22.77
N HIS A 219 -15.31 10.45 -23.25
CA HIS A 219 -14.79 10.22 -24.57
C HIS A 219 -13.39 9.61 -24.54
N LEU A 220 -13.04 8.85 -25.58
CA LEU A 220 -11.67 8.42 -25.82
C LEU A 220 -10.97 9.44 -26.70
N VAL A 221 -9.78 9.84 -26.29
CA VAL A 221 -8.92 10.77 -27.04
C VAL A 221 -7.59 10.09 -27.32
N ARG A 222 -7.10 10.20 -28.54
CA ARG A 222 -5.85 9.57 -28.97
C ARG A 222 -4.66 10.52 -28.79
N PHE A 223 -3.70 10.13 -27.94
CA PHE A 223 -2.41 10.80 -27.78
C PHE A 223 -1.29 9.85 -28.25
N GLY A 224 -0.83 10.03 -29.48
CA GLY A 224 0.16 9.14 -30.09
C GLY A 224 -0.31 7.68 -30.14
N LYS A 225 0.42 6.78 -29.49
CA LYS A 225 0.07 5.34 -29.40
C LYS A 225 -0.88 4.99 -28.24
N ARG A 226 -1.25 5.96 -27.38
CA ARG A 226 -2.08 5.73 -26.21
C ARG A 226 -3.45 6.37 -26.38
N THR A 227 -4.49 5.69 -25.90
CA THR A 227 -5.85 6.22 -25.77
C THR A 227 -6.11 6.58 -24.31
N LEU A 228 -6.53 7.81 -24.05
CA LEU A 228 -6.92 8.30 -22.74
C LEU A 228 -8.43 8.52 -22.71
N ARG A 229 -9.03 8.21 -21.55
CA ARG A 229 -10.44 8.50 -21.28
C ARG A 229 -10.53 9.86 -20.62
N LEU A 230 -11.25 10.79 -21.25
CA LEU A 230 -11.46 12.14 -20.78
C LEU A 230 -12.96 12.42 -20.60
N PRO A 231 -13.36 13.33 -19.67
CA PRO A 231 -14.75 13.71 -19.50
C PRO A 231 -15.25 14.47 -20.73
N GLY A 232 -16.55 14.32 -21.03
CA GLY A 232 -17.21 15.12 -22.07
C GLY A 232 -17.33 16.60 -21.64
N LEU A 233 -17.49 17.50 -22.60
CA LEU A 233 -17.54 18.96 -22.35
C LEU A 233 -18.59 19.33 -21.31
N ARG A 234 -19.79 18.76 -21.40
CA ARG A 234 -20.88 19.03 -20.41
C ARG A 234 -20.49 18.64 -19.01
N LEU A 235 -19.88 17.45 -18.83
CA LEU A 235 -19.43 16.99 -17.51
C LEU A 235 -18.24 17.83 -17.01
N SER A 236 -17.34 18.27 -17.90
CA SER A 236 -16.21 19.13 -17.56
C SER A 236 -16.67 20.51 -17.08
N LEU A 237 -17.61 21.15 -17.77
CA LEU A 237 -18.17 22.44 -17.37
C LEU A 237 -18.95 22.34 -16.05
N LEU A 238 -19.76 21.29 -15.89
CA LEU A 238 -20.48 21.06 -14.65
C LEU A 238 -19.51 20.80 -13.49
N GLN A 239 -18.43 20.03 -13.72
CA GLN A 239 -17.40 19.79 -12.71
C GLN A 239 -16.65 21.09 -12.34
N LEU A 240 -16.35 21.96 -13.33
CA LEU A 240 -15.73 23.25 -13.06
C LEU A 240 -16.65 24.13 -12.19
N LEU A 241 -17.96 24.13 -12.49
CA LEU A 241 -18.95 24.85 -11.67
C LEU A 241 -19.03 24.29 -10.24
N ILE A 242 -19.10 22.97 -10.10
CA ILE A 242 -19.10 22.31 -8.78
C ILE A 242 -17.83 22.68 -8.01
N THR A 243 -16.66 22.65 -8.67
CA THR A 243 -15.39 23.01 -8.06
C THR A 243 -15.35 24.48 -7.65
N ALA A 244 -15.87 25.38 -8.49
CA ALA A 244 -15.93 26.81 -8.18
C ALA A 244 -16.81 27.08 -6.94
N LEU A 245 -17.97 26.43 -6.86
CA LEU A 245 -18.89 26.56 -5.72
C LEU A 245 -18.33 25.94 -4.44
N ASP A 246 -17.65 24.80 -4.53
CA ASP A 246 -16.95 24.16 -3.42
C ASP A 246 -15.85 25.06 -2.86
N VAL A 247 -14.96 25.56 -3.73
CA VAL A 247 -13.85 26.44 -3.32
C VAL A 247 -14.37 27.77 -2.80
N ALA A 248 -15.41 28.35 -3.41
CA ALA A 248 -16.05 29.55 -2.91
C ALA A 248 -16.67 29.34 -1.53
N ALA A 249 -17.35 28.19 -1.30
CA ALA A 249 -17.89 27.85 0.01
C ALA A 249 -16.78 27.70 1.05
N ALA A 250 -15.69 26.97 0.71
CA ALA A 250 -14.54 26.80 1.59
C ALA A 250 -13.83 28.13 1.91
N ALA A 251 -13.68 29.02 0.94
CA ALA A 251 -13.14 30.34 1.13
C ALA A 251 -14.07 31.20 2.01
N THR A 252 -15.40 31.12 1.83
CA THR A 252 -16.40 31.81 2.62
C THR A 252 -16.35 31.38 4.09
N VAL A 253 -16.02 30.13 4.41
CA VAL A 253 -15.83 29.69 5.81
C VAL A 253 -14.78 30.57 6.50
N LEU A 254 -13.61 30.74 5.89
CA LEU A 254 -12.54 31.59 6.44
C LEU A 254 -12.93 33.09 6.40
N TYR A 255 -13.51 33.52 5.31
CA TYR A 255 -13.92 34.91 5.10
C TYR A 255 -14.87 35.44 6.19
N LEU A 256 -15.84 34.62 6.62
CA LEU A 256 -16.79 34.95 7.67
C LEU A 256 -16.18 35.03 9.08
N LEU A 257 -15.01 34.41 9.25
CA LEU A 257 -14.26 34.40 10.52
C LEU A 257 -13.29 35.59 10.64
N LEU A 258 -13.06 36.35 9.54
CA LEU A 258 -12.20 37.52 9.57
C LEU A 258 -12.90 38.71 10.24
N PRO A 259 -12.19 39.51 11.08
CA PRO A 259 -12.79 40.67 11.78
C PRO A 259 -13.15 41.79 10.83
N GLU A 260 -12.29 42.08 9.86
CA GLU A 260 -12.49 43.04 8.77
C GLU A 260 -12.21 42.35 7.46
N ALA A 261 -13.26 42.16 6.66
CA ALA A 261 -13.14 41.36 5.45
C ALA A 261 -12.61 42.24 4.29
N PRO A 262 -11.47 41.87 3.66
CA PRO A 262 -10.99 42.53 2.45
C PRO A 262 -11.95 42.24 1.27
N PRO A 263 -11.82 42.93 0.10
CA PRO A 263 -12.63 42.60 -1.07
C PRO A 263 -12.56 41.12 -1.41
N PHE A 264 -13.73 40.47 -1.58
CA PHE A 264 -13.81 39.02 -1.70
C PHE A 264 -12.99 38.47 -2.87
N GLY A 265 -12.88 39.21 -4.00
CA GLY A 265 -12.08 38.78 -5.17
C GLY A 265 -10.61 38.66 -4.86
N ALA A 266 -9.99 39.63 -4.20
CA ALA A 266 -8.58 39.59 -3.78
C ALA A 266 -8.34 38.52 -2.72
N PHE A 267 -9.27 38.43 -1.74
CA PHE A 267 -9.20 37.36 -0.74
C PHE A 267 -9.24 35.95 -1.39
N LEU A 268 -10.19 35.74 -2.32
CA LEU A 268 -10.35 34.47 -3.02
C LEU A 268 -9.10 34.12 -3.83
N LEU A 269 -8.47 35.09 -4.48
CA LEU A 269 -7.21 34.87 -5.23
C LEU A 269 -6.10 34.37 -4.31
N VAL A 270 -5.87 35.08 -3.18
CA VAL A 270 -4.82 34.66 -2.22
C VAL A 270 -5.15 33.30 -1.58
N TYR A 271 -6.44 33.05 -1.27
CA TYR A 271 -6.91 31.78 -0.77
C TYR A 271 -6.61 30.64 -1.76
N LEU A 272 -6.87 30.85 -3.07
CA LEU A 272 -6.58 29.87 -4.12
C LEU A 272 -5.07 29.60 -4.25
N ILE A 273 -4.23 30.64 -4.13
CA ILE A 273 -2.77 30.50 -4.11
C ILE A 273 -2.32 29.70 -2.88
N ALA A 274 -2.86 30.01 -1.69
CA ALA A 274 -2.57 29.30 -0.46
C ALA A 274 -2.98 27.82 -0.54
N LEU A 275 -4.16 27.55 -1.11
CA LEU A 275 -4.66 26.18 -1.34
C LEU A 275 -3.75 25.42 -2.32
N ALA A 276 -3.35 26.04 -3.43
CA ALA A 276 -2.45 25.45 -4.41
C ALA A 276 -1.06 25.16 -3.79
N ALA A 277 -0.49 26.09 -3.01
CA ALA A 277 0.75 25.91 -2.30
C ALA A 277 0.67 24.75 -1.28
N GLY A 278 -0.43 24.67 -0.53
CA GLY A 278 -0.69 23.56 0.40
C GLY A 278 -0.76 22.20 -0.30
N VAL A 279 -1.45 22.11 -1.43
CA VAL A 279 -1.55 20.87 -2.22
C VAL A 279 -0.20 20.47 -2.83
N LEU A 280 0.54 21.42 -3.38
CA LEU A 280 1.84 21.17 -4.02
C LEU A 280 2.95 20.83 -3.01
N SER A 281 2.86 21.32 -1.78
CA SER A 281 3.83 21.04 -0.73
C SER A 281 3.84 19.58 -0.26
N HIS A 282 2.77 18.81 -0.54
CA HIS A 282 2.55 17.45 -0.05
C HIS A 282 2.57 17.33 1.48
N VAL A 283 2.51 18.44 2.20
CA VAL A 283 2.38 18.45 3.66
C VAL A 283 0.98 17.95 4.04
N PRO A 284 0.85 17.07 5.05
CA PRO A 284 -0.46 16.59 5.50
C PRO A 284 -1.42 17.75 5.81
N GLY A 285 -2.57 17.78 5.12
CA GLY A 285 -3.56 18.87 5.26
C GLY A 285 -3.07 20.27 4.84
N GLY A 286 -1.85 20.39 4.25
CA GLY A 286 -1.24 21.70 3.91
C GLY A 286 -0.91 22.56 5.11
N VAL A 287 -0.83 21.96 6.34
CA VAL A 287 -0.60 22.67 7.60
C VAL A 287 0.71 23.44 7.58
N GLY A 288 0.68 24.67 8.01
CA GLY A 288 1.81 25.61 8.01
C GLY A 288 1.97 26.35 6.69
N VAL A 289 1.88 25.67 5.54
CA VAL A 289 2.08 26.30 4.22
C VAL A 289 0.88 27.18 3.84
N PHE A 290 -0.33 26.69 4.02
CA PHE A 290 -1.56 27.43 3.76
C PHE A 290 -1.66 28.66 4.65
N GLU A 291 -1.40 28.52 5.94
CA GLU A 291 -1.42 29.59 6.92
C GLU A 291 -0.32 30.64 6.63
N ALA A 292 0.88 30.22 6.30
CA ALA A 292 1.99 31.13 6.02
C ALA A 292 1.70 32.05 4.82
N VAL A 293 1.07 31.53 3.75
CA VAL A 293 0.69 32.34 2.60
C VAL A 293 -0.35 33.38 2.98
N LEU A 294 -1.38 33.01 3.74
CA LEU A 294 -2.44 33.93 4.16
C LEU A 294 -1.94 34.97 5.16
N LEU A 295 -1.11 34.58 6.13
CA LEU A 295 -0.47 35.47 7.08
C LEU A 295 0.44 36.49 6.35
N ALA A 296 1.27 36.01 5.42
CA ALA A 296 2.16 36.87 4.65
C ALA A 296 1.38 37.93 3.82
N ALA A 297 0.17 37.58 3.31
CA ALA A 297 -0.62 38.49 2.50
C ALA A 297 -1.44 39.45 3.33
N PHE A 298 -2.02 39.07 4.46
CA PHE A 298 -3.04 39.82 5.16
C PHE A 298 -2.68 40.22 6.59
N ALA A 299 -1.61 39.73 7.22
CA ALA A 299 -1.28 40.06 8.61
C ALA A 299 -1.02 41.57 8.82
N GLY A 300 -0.47 42.25 7.80
CA GLY A 300 -0.25 43.72 7.84
C GLY A 300 -1.52 44.56 7.79
N GLN A 301 -2.60 44.00 7.25
CA GLN A 301 -3.89 44.72 7.11
C GLN A 301 -4.88 44.36 8.24
N LEU A 302 -4.97 43.10 8.61
CA LEU A 302 -5.98 42.55 9.51
C LEU A 302 -5.48 42.37 10.95
N GLY A 303 -4.18 42.54 11.17
CA GLY A 303 -3.54 42.13 12.41
C GLY A 303 -3.22 40.64 12.46
N ALA A 304 -2.09 40.30 13.02
CA ALA A 304 -1.63 38.90 13.01
C ALA A 304 -2.44 38.02 13.97
N ALA A 305 -2.82 38.48 15.16
CA ALA A 305 -3.58 37.71 16.14
C ALA A 305 -5.02 37.39 15.68
N PRO A 306 -5.83 38.37 15.19
CA PRO A 306 -7.17 38.04 14.69
C PRO A 306 -7.15 37.11 13.46
N LEU A 307 -6.17 37.29 12.55
CA LEU A 307 -6.02 36.39 11.39
C LEU A 307 -5.62 34.96 11.81
N ALA A 308 -4.73 34.83 12.78
CA ALA A 308 -4.35 33.51 13.33
C ALA A 308 -5.54 32.82 14.01
N ALA A 309 -6.35 33.55 14.77
CA ALA A 309 -7.58 33.05 15.37
C ALA A 309 -8.58 32.55 14.32
N ALA A 310 -8.80 33.33 13.24
CA ALA A 310 -9.66 32.96 12.13
C ALA A 310 -9.16 31.69 11.41
N LEU A 311 -7.85 31.55 11.18
CA LEU A 311 -7.23 30.36 10.58
C LEU A 311 -7.37 29.12 11.45
N LEU A 312 -7.23 29.25 12.77
CA LEU A 312 -7.44 28.18 13.73
C LEU A 312 -8.90 27.69 13.72
N LEU A 313 -9.85 28.60 13.80
CA LEU A 313 -11.28 28.29 13.73
C LEU A 313 -11.67 27.68 12.38
N TYR A 314 -11.10 28.17 11.29
CA TYR A 314 -11.28 27.58 9.96
C TYR A 314 -10.86 26.11 9.94
N ARG A 315 -9.68 25.78 10.48
CA ARG A 315 -9.22 24.38 10.55
C ARG A 315 -10.15 23.53 11.41
N LEU A 316 -10.60 24.06 12.53
CA LEU A 316 -11.51 23.35 13.42
C LEU A 316 -12.85 23.05 12.72
N ILE A 317 -13.47 24.05 12.08
CA ILE A 317 -14.81 23.95 11.50
C ILE A 317 -14.80 23.23 10.16
N TYR A 318 -13.81 23.50 9.27
CA TYR A 318 -13.82 22.96 7.91
C TYR A 318 -13.06 21.63 7.76
N VAL A 319 -12.08 21.33 8.64
CA VAL A 319 -11.24 20.14 8.53
C VAL A 319 -11.51 19.14 9.66
N VAL A 320 -11.38 19.58 10.93
CA VAL A 320 -11.42 18.67 12.08
C VAL A 320 -12.84 18.18 12.35
N LEU A 321 -13.83 19.05 12.33
CA LEU A 321 -15.22 18.68 12.60
C LEU A 321 -15.77 17.65 11.57
N PRO A 322 -15.63 17.86 10.24
CA PRO A 322 -16.04 16.85 9.26
C PRO A 322 -15.25 15.54 9.39
N LEU A 323 -13.98 15.57 9.76
CA LEU A 323 -13.18 14.37 10.02
C LEU A 323 -13.78 13.57 11.18
N ILE A 324 -14.10 14.22 12.29
CA ILE A 324 -14.73 13.56 13.46
C ILE A 324 -16.06 12.93 13.04
N VAL A 325 -16.93 13.67 12.34
CA VAL A 325 -18.23 13.17 11.86
C VAL A 325 -18.02 11.98 10.91
N ALA A 326 -17.06 12.03 9.99
CA ALA A 326 -16.75 10.92 9.09
C ALA A 326 -16.26 9.67 9.86
N CYS A 327 -15.39 9.84 10.84
CA CYS A 327 -14.90 8.76 11.69
C CYS A 327 -16.05 8.11 12.48
N LEU A 328 -16.91 8.91 13.09
CA LEU A 328 -18.08 8.43 13.84
C LEU A 328 -19.07 7.71 12.92
N LEU A 329 -19.33 8.25 11.74
CA LEU A 329 -20.20 7.63 10.72
C LEU A 329 -19.65 6.25 10.31
N LEU A 330 -18.36 6.15 10.03
CA LEU A 330 -17.73 4.88 9.64
C LEU A 330 -17.75 3.86 10.80
N LEU A 331 -17.49 4.30 12.03
CA LEU A 331 -17.59 3.45 13.23
C LEU A 331 -19.03 3.00 13.47
N PHE A 332 -20.01 3.89 13.31
CA PHE A 332 -21.44 3.54 13.43
C PHE A 332 -21.87 2.50 12.40
N LEU A 333 -21.47 2.68 11.12
CA LEU A 333 -21.73 1.72 10.05
C LEU A 333 -21.09 0.35 10.32
N GLU A 334 -19.91 0.33 10.93
CA GLU A 334 -19.22 -0.89 11.35
C GLU A 334 -19.92 -1.54 12.56
N ALA A 335 -20.22 -0.76 13.61
CA ALA A 335 -20.90 -1.23 14.82
C ALA A 335 -22.30 -1.82 14.52
N ARG A 336 -23.09 -1.13 13.68
CA ARG A 336 -24.41 -1.63 13.24
C ARG A 336 -24.33 -3.03 12.60
N ARG A 337 -23.26 -3.31 11.87
CA ARG A 337 -23.02 -4.62 11.24
C ARG A 337 -22.71 -5.71 12.25
N ILE A 338 -21.91 -5.39 13.26
CA ILE A 338 -21.57 -6.32 14.35
C ILE A 338 -22.83 -6.72 15.11
N LEU A 339 -23.73 -5.76 15.36
CA LEU A 339 -24.97 -5.97 16.09
C LEU A 339 -26.04 -6.75 15.30
N VAL A 340 -26.09 -6.56 13.98
CA VAL A 340 -27.07 -7.20 13.08
C VAL A 340 -26.64 -8.60 12.66
N ALA A 341 -25.34 -8.84 12.49
CA ALA A 341 -24.80 -10.16 12.16
C ALA A 341 -24.64 -10.99 13.43
N LYS A 342 -25.67 -11.77 13.79
CA LYS A 342 -25.65 -12.75 14.90
C LYS A 342 -24.60 -13.87 14.73
N GLN A 343 -23.89 -13.92 13.62
CA GLN A 343 -22.74 -14.81 13.38
C GLN A 343 -21.46 -13.99 13.39
N ALA A 344 -20.46 -14.49 14.09
CA ALA A 344 -19.12 -13.91 14.20
C ALA A 344 -18.43 -13.88 12.82
N VAL A 345 -18.85 -12.93 11.97
CA VAL A 345 -18.07 -12.55 10.79
C VAL A 345 -16.80 -11.90 11.35
N ARG A 346 -15.69 -12.62 11.30
CA ARG A 346 -14.37 -12.11 11.65
C ARG A 346 -14.15 -10.83 10.86
N ILE A 347 -14.09 -9.70 11.58
CA ILE A 347 -13.94 -8.35 11.02
C ILE A 347 -12.48 -8.21 10.54
N THR A 348 -12.13 -8.90 9.46
CA THR A 348 -10.77 -8.86 8.90
C THR A 348 -10.53 -7.64 8.03
N SER A 349 -11.57 -6.92 7.63
CA SER A 349 -11.48 -5.80 6.66
C SER A 349 -12.10 -4.48 7.12
N GLY A 350 -12.48 -4.33 8.39
CA GLY A 350 -13.14 -3.13 8.91
C GLY A 350 -12.24 -1.92 9.05
N PHE A 351 -12.82 -0.73 9.07
CA PHE A 351 -12.15 0.54 9.32
C PHE A 351 -11.75 0.75 10.78
N ALA A 352 -12.31 -0.03 11.72
CA ALA A 352 -12.16 0.19 13.15
C ALA A 352 -10.70 0.34 13.58
N ALA A 353 -9.80 -0.55 13.17
CA ALA A 353 -8.39 -0.45 13.55
C ALA A 353 -7.70 0.80 13.02
N GLN A 354 -8.05 1.29 11.81
CA GLN A 354 -7.47 2.50 11.24
C GLN A 354 -8.00 3.76 11.93
N ILE A 355 -9.32 3.82 12.16
CA ILE A 355 -9.97 4.97 12.80
C ILE A 355 -9.53 5.07 14.25
N LEU A 356 -9.51 3.95 14.99
CA LEU A 356 -9.06 3.94 16.38
C LEU A 356 -7.57 4.28 16.50
N SER A 357 -6.74 3.81 15.57
CA SER A 357 -5.34 4.24 15.47
C SER A 357 -5.22 5.75 15.24
N LEU A 358 -6.04 6.34 14.39
CA LEU A 358 -6.07 7.79 14.15
C LEU A 358 -6.56 8.55 15.39
N LEU A 359 -7.62 8.09 16.04
CA LEU A 359 -8.14 8.72 17.27
C LEU A 359 -7.11 8.69 18.40
N VAL A 360 -6.40 7.58 18.59
CA VAL A 360 -5.32 7.46 19.57
C VAL A 360 -4.14 8.38 19.21
N PHE A 361 -3.80 8.49 17.92
CA PHE A 361 -2.78 9.44 17.46
C PHE A 361 -3.18 10.88 17.77
N ILE A 362 -4.43 11.27 17.51
CA ILE A 362 -4.99 12.59 17.87
C ILE A 362 -5.01 12.79 19.38
N SER A 363 -5.37 11.78 20.18
CA SER A 363 -5.31 11.85 21.64
C SER A 363 -3.87 12.12 22.13
N GLY A 364 -2.86 11.52 21.47
CA GLY A 364 -1.46 11.80 21.74
C GLY A 364 -1.07 13.25 21.43
N ILE A 365 -1.58 13.80 20.31
CA ILE A 365 -1.37 15.23 19.94
C ILE A 365 -1.99 16.14 21.00
N VAL A 366 -3.22 15.88 21.41
CA VAL A 366 -3.94 16.68 22.43
C VAL A 366 -3.15 16.72 23.73
N LEU A 367 -2.68 15.58 24.22
CA LEU A 367 -1.88 15.51 25.44
C LEU A 367 -0.55 16.27 25.33
N LEU A 368 0.14 16.19 24.17
CA LEU A 368 1.39 16.92 23.97
C LEU A 368 1.20 18.41 23.86
N PHE A 369 0.19 18.88 23.14
CA PHE A 369 -0.09 20.30 22.94
C PHE A 369 -0.57 20.93 24.24
N SER A 370 -1.44 20.27 24.97
CA SER A 370 -1.82 20.73 26.31
C SER A 370 -0.65 20.75 27.31
N GLY A 371 0.31 19.82 27.16
CA GLY A 371 1.59 19.86 27.89
C GLY A 371 2.47 21.05 27.52
N ALA A 372 2.32 21.60 26.32
CA ALA A 372 3.10 22.73 25.82
C ALA A 372 2.47 24.11 26.11
N THR A 373 1.18 24.18 26.46
CA THR A 373 0.46 25.43 26.76
C THR A 373 0.41 25.71 28.26
N PRO A 374 0.43 27.00 28.68
CA PRO A 374 0.24 27.37 30.08
C PRO A 374 -1.18 27.01 30.55
N SER A 375 -1.31 26.56 31.77
CA SER A 375 -2.61 26.27 32.39
C SER A 375 -3.34 27.56 32.77
N ILE A 376 -4.67 27.54 32.69
CA ILE A 376 -5.51 28.71 33.01
C ILE A 376 -5.48 28.92 34.53
N ASP A 377 -5.03 30.10 34.98
CA ASP A 377 -4.79 30.44 36.38
C ASP A 377 -6.03 30.30 37.29
N THR A 378 -7.23 30.55 36.77
CA THR A 378 -8.51 30.36 37.49
C THR A 378 -8.76 28.90 37.85
N ARG A 379 -8.51 27.93 36.95
CA ARG A 379 -8.65 26.49 37.19
C ARG A 379 -7.57 25.96 38.14
N LEU A 380 -6.34 26.48 38.02
CA LEU A 380 -5.24 26.11 38.93
C LEU A 380 -5.50 26.49 40.39
N ASN A 381 -6.11 27.64 40.62
CA ASN A 381 -6.47 28.09 41.96
C ASN A 381 -7.55 27.21 42.62
N GLU A 382 -8.49 26.70 41.83
CA GLU A 382 -9.51 25.78 42.36
C GLU A 382 -8.95 24.38 42.67
N VAL A 383 -8.03 23.86 41.83
CA VAL A 383 -7.41 22.54 41.99
C VAL A 383 -6.30 22.58 43.04
N GLY A 384 -5.55 23.68 43.14
CA GLY A 384 -4.44 23.88 44.07
C GLY A 384 -4.85 23.83 45.54
N PHE A 385 -6.15 24.09 45.83
CA PHE A 385 -6.69 23.90 47.19
C PHE A 385 -6.86 22.43 47.56
N LEU A 386 -7.07 21.55 46.60
CA LEU A 386 -7.35 20.12 46.81
C LEU A 386 -6.12 19.22 46.56
N VAL A 387 -5.18 19.63 45.69
CA VAL A 387 -4.07 18.81 45.21
C VAL A 387 -2.72 19.52 45.44
N PRO A 388 -1.71 18.85 46.02
CA PRO A 388 -0.36 19.43 46.18
C PRO A 388 0.27 19.82 44.82
N HIS A 389 0.90 20.99 44.73
CA HIS A 389 1.55 21.51 43.51
C HIS A 389 2.52 20.52 42.85
N ARG A 390 3.29 19.75 43.65
CA ARG A 390 4.19 18.68 43.16
C ARG A 390 3.46 17.61 42.38
N LEU A 391 2.22 17.27 42.78
CA LEU A 391 1.41 16.26 42.10
C LEU A 391 0.84 16.81 40.78
N ILE A 392 0.52 18.10 40.72
CA ILE A 392 0.10 18.80 39.50
C ILE A 392 1.25 18.80 38.52
N ASP A 393 2.48 19.13 38.91
CA ASP A 393 3.66 19.15 38.04
C ASP A 393 4.04 17.77 37.53
N ALA A 394 3.99 16.77 38.42
CA ALA A 394 4.22 15.38 38.02
C ALA A 394 3.16 14.87 37.04
N SER A 395 1.89 15.24 37.24
CA SER A 395 0.79 14.84 36.32
C SER A 395 0.94 15.46 34.95
N HIS A 396 1.42 16.70 34.86
CA HIS A 396 1.68 17.40 33.61
C HIS A 396 2.78 16.72 32.77
N LEU A 397 3.91 16.38 33.40
CA LEU A 397 4.99 15.62 32.80
C LEU A 397 4.51 14.25 32.34
N ALA A 398 3.82 13.52 33.23
CA ALA A 398 3.33 12.17 32.93
C ALA A 398 2.32 12.16 31.76
N ALA A 399 1.40 13.13 31.71
CA ALA A 399 0.44 13.26 30.61
C ALA A 399 1.16 13.49 29.27
N SER A 400 2.22 14.32 29.22
CA SER A 400 3.00 14.53 27.99
C SER A 400 3.75 13.26 27.54
N LEU A 401 4.33 12.50 28.49
CA LEU A 401 4.97 11.21 28.18
C LEU A 401 3.96 10.19 27.64
N ILE A 402 2.75 10.14 28.21
CA ILE A 402 1.65 9.32 27.70
C ILE A 402 1.29 9.75 26.28
N GLY A 403 1.29 11.05 25.99
CA GLY A 403 1.07 11.58 24.64
C GLY A 403 2.05 10.98 23.63
N VAL A 404 3.36 10.97 23.94
CA VAL A 404 4.39 10.35 23.09
C VAL A 404 4.15 8.86 22.91
N LEU A 405 3.84 8.15 24.00
CA LEU A 405 3.55 6.71 23.92
C LEU A 405 2.30 6.42 23.07
N CYS A 406 1.24 7.24 23.17
CA CYS A 406 0.06 7.12 22.34
C CYS A 406 0.38 7.31 20.85
N LEU A 407 1.24 8.28 20.48
CA LEU A 407 1.71 8.43 19.10
C LEU A 407 2.37 7.14 18.59
N LEU A 408 3.23 6.51 19.37
CA LEU A 408 3.93 5.29 18.97
C LEU A 408 3.00 4.06 18.94
N LEU A 409 2.14 3.91 19.94
CA LEU A 409 1.22 2.78 20.06
C LEU A 409 0.11 2.81 19.01
N ALA A 410 -0.27 3.98 18.52
CA ALA A 410 -1.20 4.13 17.41
C ALA A 410 -0.73 3.34 16.16
N TYR A 411 0.57 3.24 15.92
CA TYR A 411 1.11 2.38 14.86
C TYR A 411 0.88 0.89 15.14
N GLY A 412 1.04 0.45 16.38
CA GLY A 412 0.73 -0.92 16.81
C GLY A 412 -0.76 -1.26 16.63
N LEU A 413 -1.65 -0.33 16.98
CA LEU A 413 -3.10 -0.45 16.74
C LEU A 413 -3.42 -0.56 15.24
N ARG A 414 -2.80 0.24 14.40
CA ARG A 414 -2.92 0.14 12.94
C ARG A 414 -2.53 -1.25 12.42
N ARG A 415 -1.60 -1.94 13.12
CA ARG A 415 -1.17 -3.32 12.85
C ARG A 415 -2.03 -4.38 13.52
N ARG A 416 -3.07 -3.97 14.26
CA ARG A 416 -4.03 -4.83 14.97
C ARG A 416 -3.42 -5.65 16.11
N LEU A 417 -2.39 -5.13 16.80
CA LEU A 417 -1.72 -5.82 17.89
C LEU A 417 -2.55 -5.79 19.16
N SER A 418 -2.71 -6.95 19.80
CA SER A 418 -3.43 -7.07 21.07
C SER A 418 -2.68 -6.39 22.22
N ALA A 419 -1.34 -6.48 22.24
CA ALA A 419 -0.52 -5.80 23.24
C ALA A 419 -0.60 -4.27 23.12
N ALA A 420 -0.60 -3.72 21.89
CA ALA A 420 -0.80 -2.29 21.67
C ALA A 420 -2.18 -1.83 22.15
N TRP A 421 -3.22 -2.64 21.91
CA TRP A 421 -4.56 -2.34 22.40
C TRP A 421 -4.61 -2.26 23.93
N ALA A 422 -4.06 -3.25 24.64
CA ALA A 422 -4.08 -3.28 26.11
C ALA A 422 -3.31 -2.11 26.72
N LEU A 423 -2.09 -1.84 26.22
CA LEU A 423 -1.27 -0.73 26.70
C LEU A 423 -1.92 0.62 26.41
N THR A 424 -2.44 0.82 25.20
CA THR A 424 -3.10 2.09 24.85
C THR A 424 -4.34 2.33 25.71
N LEU A 425 -5.14 1.30 25.96
CA LEU A 425 -6.31 1.43 26.82
C LEU A 425 -5.90 1.85 28.23
N GLY A 426 -4.88 1.22 28.83
CA GLY A 426 -4.36 1.60 30.13
C GLY A 426 -3.82 3.04 30.16
N LEU A 427 -3.07 3.45 29.13
CA LEU A 427 -2.52 4.80 29.03
C LEU A 427 -3.59 5.87 28.83
N LEU A 428 -4.65 5.60 28.04
CA LEU A 428 -5.75 6.55 27.86
C LEU A 428 -6.54 6.75 29.17
N ILE A 429 -6.78 5.69 29.93
CA ILE A 429 -7.45 5.78 31.25
C ILE A 429 -6.57 6.57 32.22
N ALA A 430 -5.25 6.25 32.28
CA ALA A 430 -4.31 6.98 33.12
C ALA A 430 -4.19 8.45 32.69
N GLY A 431 -4.10 8.72 31.38
CA GLY A 431 -4.05 10.06 30.82
C GLY A 431 -5.30 10.87 31.16
N ALA A 432 -6.50 10.30 31.08
CA ALA A 432 -7.74 10.96 31.48
C ALA A 432 -7.72 11.35 32.96
N GLY A 433 -7.25 10.46 33.83
CA GLY A 433 -7.08 10.77 35.26
C GLY A 433 -6.04 11.89 35.51
N LEU A 434 -4.91 11.85 34.81
CA LEU A 434 -3.87 12.87 34.94
C LEU A 434 -4.31 14.23 34.37
N SER A 435 -5.11 14.27 33.29
CA SER A 435 -5.68 15.52 32.76
C SER A 435 -6.60 16.23 33.77
N LEU A 436 -7.36 15.45 34.56
CA LEU A 436 -8.15 16.02 35.65
C LEU A 436 -7.29 16.52 36.82
N LEU A 437 -6.16 15.86 37.11
CA LEU A 437 -5.27 16.24 38.18
C LEU A 437 -4.39 17.43 37.84
N LYS A 438 -4.01 17.65 36.57
CA LYS A 438 -3.08 18.71 36.17
C LYS A 438 -3.71 20.12 36.16
N GLY A 439 -5.04 20.23 35.95
CA GLY A 439 -5.73 21.51 35.84
C GLY A 439 -7.23 21.41 35.64
N PHE A 440 -7.84 20.23 35.99
CA PHE A 440 -9.24 19.92 35.75
C PHE A 440 -9.63 20.05 34.25
N ASP A 441 -8.72 19.56 33.35
CA ASP A 441 -8.92 19.61 31.90
C ASP A 441 -9.92 18.53 31.48
N TRP A 442 -11.20 18.76 31.82
CA TRP A 442 -12.28 17.80 31.58
C TRP A 442 -12.51 17.52 30.10
N GLU A 443 -12.21 18.49 29.21
CA GLU A 443 -12.30 18.34 27.75
C GLU A 443 -11.34 17.25 27.26
N GLU A 444 -10.11 17.24 27.74
CA GLU A 444 -9.12 16.21 27.42
C GLU A 444 -9.54 14.86 28.00
N ALA A 445 -9.92 14.85 29.26
CA ALA A 445 -10.38 13.63 29.93
C ALA A 445 -11.58 13.01 29.20
N LEU A 446 -12.48 13.81 28.66
CA LEU A 446 -13.61 13.36 27.85
C LEU A 446 -13.14 12.71 26.54
N ILE A 447 -12.24 13.36 25.78
CA ILE A 447 -11.68 12.84 24.53
C ILE A 447 -10.98 11.49 24.77
N LEU A 448 -10.14 11.41 25.80
CA LEU A 448 -9.40 10.20 26.15
C LEU A 448 -10.35 9.07 26.58
N SER A 449 -11.33 9.37 27.45
CA SER A 449 -12.33 8.42 27.91
C SER A 449 -13.22 7.90 26.78
N PHE A 450 -13.62 8.78 25.88
CA PHE A 450 -14.39 8.41 24.68
C PHE A 450 -13.58 7.48 23.75
N THR A 451 -12.29 7.82 23.51
CA THR A 451 -11.39 6.97 22.72
C THR A 451 -11.16 5.62 23.38
N ALA A 452 -10.99 5.58 24.70
CA ALA A 452 -10.88 4.34 25.48
C ALA A 452 -12.14 3.48 25.38
N ALA A 453 -13.33 4.06 25.51
CA ALA A 453 -14.61 3.36 25.36
C ALA A 453 -14.75 2.72 23.98
N LEU A 454 -14.37 3.44 22.92
CA LEU A 454 -14.37 2.89 21.56
C LEU A 454 -13.37 1.73 21.41
N LEU A 455 -12.17 1.81 22.02
CA LEU A 455 -11.22 0.70 22.02
C LEU A 455 -11.77 -0.56 22.70
N VAL A 456 -12.55 -0.41 23.76
CA VAL A 456 -13.23 -1.54 24.44
C VAL A 456 -14.28 -2.17 23.53
N ILE A 457 -15.14 -1.36 22.91
CA ILE A 457 -16.21 -1.83 22.01
C ILE A 457 -15.62 -2.64 20.84
N PHE A 458 -14.53 -2.17 20.26
CA PHE A 458 -13.91 -2.78 19.09
C PHE A 458 -12.71 -3.69 19.42
N ARG A 459 -12.64 -4.26 20.64
CA ARG A 459 -11.55 -5.15 21.07
C ARG A 459 -11.24 -6.26 20.05
N SER A 460 -12.27 -6.84 19.44
CA SER A 460 -12.14 -7.92 18.46
C SER A 460 -11.35 -7.56 17.21
N ALA A 461 -11.16 -6.25 16.92
CA ALA A 461 -10.33 -5.78 15.81
C ALA A 461 -8.82 -5.97 16.05
N PHE A 462 -8.38 -6.22 17.29
CA PHE A 462 -6.97 -6.29 17.72
C PHE A 462 -6.60 -7.70 18.17
N TYR A 463 -6.46 -8.61 17.23
CA TYR A 463 -6.30 -10.05 17.48
C TYR A 463 -4.87 -10.58 17.32
N ARG A 464 -3.94 -9.79 16.74
CA ARG A 464 -2.58 -10.24 16.44
C ARG A 464 -1.72 -10.31 17.69
N ARG A 465 -1.16 -11.49 17.95
CA ARG A 465 -0.25 -11.75 19.07
C ARG A 465 1.20 -11.67 18.58
N SER A 466 1.77 -10.48 18.46
CA SER A 466 3.18 -10.31 18.18
C SER A 466 3.81 -9.33 19.18
N ARG A 467 5.13 -9.42 19.35
CA ARG A 467 5.87 -8.58 20.28
C ARG A 467 5.84 -7.13 19.81
N LEU A 468 5.38 -6.24 20.68
CA LEU A 468 5.28 -4.81 20.39
C LEU A 468 6.64 -4.20 20.03
N MET A 469 7.71 -4.68 20.69
CA MET A 469 9.08 -4.19 20.50
C MET A 469 9.67 -4.52 19.14
N ASP A 470 9.14 -5.52 18.42
CA ASP A 470 9.64 -5.95 17.12
C ASP A 470 8.96 -5.23 15.93
N LEU A 471 8.14 -4.22 16.20
CA LEU A 471 7.44 -3.47 15.18
C LEU A 471 8.41 -2.74 14.23
N PRO A 472 8.37 -3.02 12.92
CA PRO A 472 9.11 -2.24 11.94
C PRO A 472 8.33 -0.94 11.67
N PHE A 473 8.71 0.14 12.33
CA PHE A 473 8.13 1.45 12.05
C PHE A 473 8.43 1.89 10.62
N SER A 474 7.42 2.45 9.94
CA SER A 474 7.67 3.05 8.63
C SER A 474 8.33 4.41 8.78
N PRO A 475 9.30 4.80 7.93
CA PRO A 475 9.93 6.12 7.99
C PRO A 475 8.91 7.27 7.92
N LEU A 476 7.87 7.11 7.11
CA LEU A 476 6.77 8.09 7.00
C LEU A 476 6.03 8.29 8.33
N TYR A 477 5.80 7.19 9.08
CA TYR A 477 5.12 7.29 10.38
C TYR A 477 5.98 7.96 11.44
N LEU A 478 7.27 7.60 11.49
CA LEU A 478 8.23 8.26 12.39
C LEU A 478 8.37 9.75 12.05
N GLY A 479 8.37 10.09 10.75
CA GLY A 479 8.33 11.48 10.30
C GLY A 479 7.09 12.23 10.79
N ALA A 480 5.92 11.63 10.69
CA ALA A 480 4.69 12.25 11.20
C ALA A 480 4.72 12.46 12.73
N ALA A 481 5.22 11.48 13.50
CA ALA A 481 5.39 11.64 14.94
C ALA A 481 6.42 12.74 15.27
N ALA A 482 7.54 12.79 14.56
CA ALA A 482 8.55 13.83 14.71
C ALA A 482 8.00 15.23 14.40
N CYS A 483 7.16 15.37 13.36
CA CYS A 483 6.47 16.62 13.04
C CYS A 483 5.56 17.09 14.18
N VAL A 484 4.80 16.17 14.80
CA VAL A 484 3.94 16.51 15.95
C VAL A 484 4.76 17.02 17.12
N ILE A 485 5.89 16.39 17.40
CA ILE A 485 6.76 16.80 18.51
C ILE A 485 7.44 18.14 18.21
N ALA A 486 7.91 18.33 16.98
CA ALA A 486 8.45 19.63 16.55
C ALA A 486 7.42 20.74 16.65
N ALA A 487 6.17 20.48 16.28
CA ALA A 487 5.06 21.41 16.44
C ALA A 487 4.73 21.69 17.91
N SER A 488 4.81 20.66 18.79
CA SER A 488 4.61 20.83 20.23
C SER A 488 5.72 21.68 20.88
N ILE A 489 6.98 21.47 20.48
CA ILE A 489 8.11 22.29 20.92
C ILE A 489 7.97 23.74 20.42
N TRP A 490 7.57 23.89 19.15
CA TRP A 490 7.32 25.23 18.59
C TRP A 490 6.20 25.96 19.35
N LEU A 491 5.09 25.28 19.65
CA LEU A 491 4.00 25.84 20.45
C LEU A 491 4.46 26.21 21.85
N LEU A 492 5.31 25.41 22.47
CA LEU A 492 5.92 25.72 23.76
C LEU A 492 6.75 27.00 23.71
N LEU A 493 7.64 27.14 22.71
CA LEU A 493 8.47 28.34 22.53
C LEU A 493 7.60 29.56 22.25
N PHE A 494 6.51 29.41 21.53
CA PHE A 494 5.55 30.47 21.28
C PHE A 494 4.79 30.86 22.55
N ALA A 495 4.30 29.89 23.34
CA ALA A 495 3.50 30.14 24.53
C ALA A 495 4.30 30.76 25.72
N TYR A 496 5.61 30.57 25.70
CA TYR A 496 6.51 31.09 26.76
C TYR A 496 7.53 32.12 26.24
N GLN A 497 7.22 32.82 25.14
CA GLN A 497 8.14 33.79 24.54
C GLN A 497 8.46 34.98 25.45
N ASP A 498 7.56 35.36 26.37
CA ASP A 498 7.72 36.49 27.30
C ASP A 498 8.43 36.11 28.61
N VAL A 499 8.75 34.81 28.79
CA VAL A 499 9.49 34.36 29.99
C VAL A 499 10.99 34.54 29.76
N PRO A 500 11.73 35.19 30.66
CA PRO A 500 13.18 35.35 30.51
C PRO A 500 13.86 33.99 30.40
N TYR A 501 14.52 33.76 29.28
CA TYR A 501 15.19 32.48 29.01
C TYR A 501 16.58 32.47 29.62
N SER A 502 16.86 31.46 30.47
CA SER A 502 18.21 31.09 30.86
C SER A 502 18.52 29.67 30.47
N GLN A 503 19.76 29.37 30.04
CA GLN A 503 20.16 28.01 29.68
C GLN A 503 20.10 27.03 30.86
N GLU A 504 20.15 27.52 32.08
CA GLU A 504 20.05 26.73 33.30
C GLU A 504 18.67 26.10 33.47
N LEU A 505 17.59 26.68 32.91
CA LEU A 505 16.22 26.15 32.98
C LEU A 505 16.07 24.74 32.36
N TRP A 506 16.88 24.39 31.41
CA TRP A 506 16.84 23.04 30.79
C TRP A 506 17.31 21.92 31.70
N TRP A 507 18.14 22.24 32.68
CA TRP A 507 18.74 21.26 33.59
C TRP A 507 18.05 21.19 34.95
N GLN A 508 17.08 22.07 35.19
CA GLN A 508 16.32 22.10 36.43
C GLN A 508 15.12 21.14 36.37
N PHE A 509 15.41 19.85 36.53
CA PHE A 509 14.39 18.80 36.58
C PHE A 509 13.70 18.66 37.93
N ALA A 510 14.17 19.30 38.98
CA ALA A 510 13.52 19.25 40.28
C ALA A 510 12.11 19.85 40.22
N LEU A 511 11.13 19.18 40.84
CA LEU A 511 9.74 19.60 40.84
C LEU A 511 9.50 20.94 41.54
N ASP A 512 10.46 21.39 42.37
CA ASP A 512 10.44 22.65 43.11
C ASP A 512 11.25 23.77 42.44
N ALA A 513 11.78 23.56 41.23
CA ALA A 513 12.59 24.56 40.53
C ALA A 513 11.72 25.52 39.69
N ASP A 514 12.25 26.72 39.39
CA ASP A 514 11.56 27.79 38.68
C ASP A 514 11.38 27.53 37.15
N ALA A 515 11.79 26.34 36.68
CA ALA A 515 11.64 25.99 35.25
C ALA A 515 10.16 25.80 34.89
N PRO A 516 9.71 26.37 33.73
CA PRO A 516 8.36 26.20 33.26
C PRO A 516 8.01 24.70 33.07
N ARG A 517 6.80 24.29 33.50
CA ARG A 517 6.29 22.92 33.41
C ARG A 517 6.39 22.34 32.00
N GLY A 518 6.14 23.17 30.97
CA GLY A 518 6.23 22.80 29.58
C GLY A 518 7.65 22.41 29.12
N LEU A 519 8.70 23.11 29.62
CA LEU A 519 10.10 22.78 29.30
C LEU A 519 10.49 21.39 29.82
N ARG A 520 10.09 21.05 31.06
CA ARG A 520 10.30 19.71 31.62
C ARG A 520 9.59 18.63 30.81
N ALA A 521 8.34 18.90 30.40
CA ALA A 521 7.55 18.00 29.57
C ALA A 521 8.17 17.80 28.18
N ALA A 522 8.65 18.86 27.53
CA ALA A 522 9.31 18.80 26.23
C ALA A 522 10.61 18.00 26.30
N LEU A 523 11.47 18.28 27.30
CA LEU A 523 12.74 17.57 27.44
C LEU A 523 12.52 16.09 27.81
N GLY A 524 11.58 15.79 28.72
CA GLY A 524 11.19 14.41 29.02
C GLY A 524 10.67 13.65 27.81
N SER A 525 9.86 14.28 26.98
CA SER A 525 9.36 13.72 25.72
C SER A 525 10.48 13.44 24.71
N CYS A 526 11.43 14.38 24.56
CA CYS A 526 12.62 14.19 23.70
C CYS A 526 13.52 13.06 24.19
N LEU A 527 13.79 12.99 25.51
CA LEU A 527 14.59 11.92 26.12
C LEU A 527 13.93 10.55 25.95
N LEU A 528 12.61 10.47 26.17
CA LEU A 528 11.86 9.23 25.95
C LEU A 528 11.97 8.76 24.51
N LEU A 529 11.79 9.67 23.54
CA LEU A 529 11.94 9.34 22.12
C LEU A 529 13.36 8.93 21.77
N ALA A 530 14.36 9.65 22.27
CA ALA A 530 15.76 9.31 22.04
C ALA A 530 16.09 7.93 22.62
N ALA A 531 15.62 7.62 23.83
CA ALA A 531 15.79 6.32 24.46
C ALA A 531 15.11 5.19 23.66
N LEU A 532 13.88 5.42 23.18
CA LEU A 532 13.16 4.46 22.35
C LEU A 532 13.80 4.30 20.97
N ALA A 533 14.28 5.38 20.36
CA ALA A 533 15.00 5.34 19.10
C ALA A 533 16.34 4.60 19.25
N LEU A 534 17.09 4.86 20.31
CA LEU A 534 18.34 4.17 20.65
C LEU A 534 18.10 2.67 20.88
N TYR A 535 17.09 2.33 21.67
CA TYR A 535 16.66 0.94 21.87
C TYR A 535 16.34 0.26 20.54
N TRP A 536 15.58 0.94 19.68
CA TRP A 536 15.22 0.40 18.36
C TRP A 536 16.43 0.25 17.44
N LEU A 537 17.40 1.15 17.51
CA LEU A 537 18.65 1.09 16.74
C LEU A 537 19.56 -0.06 17.22
N LEU A 538 19.64 -0.26 18.54
CA LEU A 538 20.52 -1.26 19.16
C LEU A 538 19.91 -2.67 19.22
N ARG A 539 18.60 -2.82 18.95
CA ARG A 539 17.96 -4.12 18.98
C ARG A 539 18.53 -5.03 17.89
N THR A 540 18.70 -6.29 18.22
CA THR A 540 19.04 -7.33 17.25
C THR A 540 17.92 -7.49 16.23
N ALA A 541 18.26 -7.61 14.94
CA ALA A 541 17.30 -7.93 13.90
C ALA A 541 16.57 -9.23 14.26
N PRO A 542 15.26 -9.37 13.93
CA PRO A 542 14.56 -10.64 14.08
C PRO A 542 15.34 -11.74 13.35
N PRO A 543 15.31 -13.01 13.85
CA PRO A 543 16.07 -14.11 13.25
C PRO A 543 15.84 -14.14 11.74
N ALA A 544 16.92 -14.16 10.99
CA ALA A 544 16.85 -14.19 9.54
C ALA A 544 16.18 -15.51 9.12
N ILE A 545 15.29 -15.43 8.13
CA ILE A 545 14.79 -16.62 7.47
C ILE A 545 15.98 -17.21 6.70
N HIS A 546 16.45 -18.37 7.11
CA HIS A 546 17.62 -19.06 6.55
C HIS A 546 17.19 -20.11 5.53
N ALA A 547 18.07 -20.40 4.62
CA ALA A 547 17.93 -21.52 3.72
C ALA A 547 17.99 -22.82 4.55
N PRO A 548 17.29 -23.89 4.13
CA PRO A 548 17.25 -25.12 4.87
C PRO A 548 18.63 -25.79 4.92
N THR A 549 18.91 -26.43 6.02
CA THR A 549 20.09 -27.28 6.19
C THR A 549 19.92 -28.59 5.39
N ARG A 550 21.01 -29.32 5.20
CA ARG A 550 20.96 -30.61 4.52
C ARG A 550 20.06 -31.60 5.26
N GLU A 551 20.13 -31.60 6.59
CA GLU A 551 19.29 -32.45 7.46
C GLU A 551 17.78 -32.11 7.29
N GLU A 552 17.43 -30.83 7.21
CA GLU A 552 16.05 -30.39 6.95
C GLU A 552 15.58 -30.82 5.55
N LEU A 553 16.45 -30.78 4.54
CA LEU A 553 16.13 -31.28 3.20
C LEU A 553 15.90 -32.78 3.17
N ASP A 554 16.69 -33.56 3.92
CA ASP A 554 16.55 -35.03 4.02
C ASP A 554 15.25 -35.40 4.75
N ILE A 555 14.86 -34.67 5.80
CA ILE A 555 13.57 -34.83 6.47
C ILE A 555 12.42 -34.52 5.48
N ALA A 556 12.52 -33.41 4.73
CA ALA A 556 11.52 -33.04 3.73
C ALA A 556 11.40 -34.11 2.62
N ALA A 557 12.53 -34.69 2.17
CA ALA A 557 12.54 -35.77 1.18
C ALA A 557 11.82 -37.02 1.72
N GLY A 558 12.02 -37.37 3.00
CA GLY A 558 11.33 -38.50 3.66
C GLY A 558 9.80 -38.26 3.75
N ILE A 559 9.35 -37.07 4.09
CA ILE A 559 7.93 -36.70 4.11
C ILE A 559 7.34 -36.76 2.70
N LEU A 560 8.07 -36.21 1.72
CA LEU A 560 7.65 -36.18 0.33
C LEU A 560 7.44 -37.59 -0.24
N ALA A 561 8.34 -38.51 0.02
CA ALA A 561 8.25 -39.89 -0.46
C ALA A 561 6.94 -40.58 -0.10
N ASN A 562 6.37 -40.26 1.08
CA ASN A 562 5.12 -40.80 1.59
C ASN A 562 3.88 -39.91 1.31
N SER A 563 4.03 -38.82 0.57
CA SER A 563 2.96 -37.89 0.27
C SER A 563 2.26 -38.20 -1.06
N ALA A 564 1.05 -37.64 -1.26
CA ALA A 564 0.35 -37.65 -2.54
C ALA A 564 0.69 -36.42 -3.43
N GLN A 565 1.64 -35.58 -3.00
CA GLN A 565 1.88 -34.26 -3.59
C GLN A 565 3.32 -34.11 -4.10
N PRO A 566 3.61 -34.57 -5.34
CA PRO A 566 4.95 -34.50 -5.91
C PRO A 566 5.49 -33.08 -6.08
N ASP A 567 4.58 -32.09 -6.20
CA ASP A 567 4.95 -30.66 -6.30
C ASP A 567 5.83 -30.19 -5.12
N GLY A 568 5.72 -30.83 -3.95
CA GLY A 568 6.55 -30.62 -2.77
C GLY A 568 8.04 -30.83 -3.02
N GLY A 569 8.43 -31.58 -4.06
CA GLY A 569 9.82 -31.80 -4.46
C GLY A 569 10.61 -30.54 -4.76
N LEU A 570 9.93 -29.43 -5.07
CA LEU A 570 10.58 -28.12 -5.23
C LEU A 570 11.21 -27.58 -3.93
N ALA A 571 10.87 -28.10 -2.76
CA ALA A 571 11.54 -27.79 -1.49
C ALA A 571 13.01 -28.19 -1.51
N LEU A 572 13.33 -29.30 -2.18
CA LEU A 572 14.67 -29.87 -2.24
C LEU A 572 15.67 -29.05 -3.06
N SER A 573 15.21 -27.98 -3.72
CA SER A 573 16.10 -27.00 -4.37
C SER A 573 16.92 -26.13 -3.39
N GLY A 574 16.56 -26.14 -2.09
CA GLY A 574 17.31 -25.46 -1.02
C GLY A 574 17.24 -23.92 -1.05
N ASP A 575 16.47 -23.32 -1.93
CA ASP A 575 16.33 -21.85 -2.07
C ASP A 575 15.13 -21.27 -1.29
N LYS A 576 14.40 -22.11 -0.56
CA LYS A 576 13.20 -21.79 0.22
C LYS A 576 13.37 -22.26 1.66
N ALA A 577 12.93 -21.47 2.63
CA ALA A 577 12.87 -21.92 4.02
C ALA A 577 11.73 -22.95 4.18
N LEU A 578 11.91 -23.83 5.14
CA LEU A 578 10.94 -24.87 5.48
C LEU A 578 10.35 -24.60 6.87
N LEU A 579 9.05 -24.81 6.99
CA LEU A 579 8.32 -24.83 8.26
C LEU A 579 7.79 -26.23 8.45
N PHE A 580 8.32 -26.95 9.46
CA PHE A 580 7.89 -28.29 9.78
C PHE A 580 6.76 -28.32 10.80
N HIS A 581 5.87 -29.28 10.68
CA HIS A 581 4.93 -29.64 11.72
C HIS A 581 5.65 -30.26 12.92
N GLU A 582 5.09 -30.10 14.14
CA GLU A 582 5.74 -30.60 15.37
C GLU A 582 6.10 -32.09 15.34
N GLY A 583 5.33 -32.90 14.61
CA GLY A 583 5.60 -34.35 14.41
C GLY A 583 6.59 -34.67 13.32
N ASN A 584 7.16 -33.72 12.58
CA ASN A 584 7.98 -33.94 11.38
C ASN A 584 7.31 -34.84 10.32
N ASP A 585 5.97 -34.80 10.25
CA ASP A 585 5.17 -35.57 9.29
C ASP A 585 4.64 -34.71 8.14
N ALA A 586 4.83 -33.41 8.24
CA ALA A 586 4.42 -32.44 7.24
C ALA A 586 5.34 -31.21 7.22
N PHE A 587 5.44 -30.56 6.07
CA PHE A 587 6.16 -29.29 5.92
C PHE A 587 5.48 -28.31 4.96
N LEU A 588 5.86 -27.03 5.08
CA LEU A 588 5.50 -25.95 4.19
C LEU A 588 6.76 -25.22 3.73
N MET A 589 6.95 -25.04 2.42
CA MET A 589 8.06 -24.27 1.87
C MET A 589 7.64 -22.80 1.64
N TYR A 590 8.52 -21.86 2.00
CA TYR A 590 8.22 -20.44 1.87
C TYR A 590 9.48 -19.59 1.65
N ALA A 591 9.27 -18.36 1.16
CA ALA A 591 10.33 -17.36 1.05
C ALA A 591 9.81 -15.97 1.42
N ARG A 592 10.73 -15.06 1.78
CA ARG A 592 10.40 -13.67 2.14
C ARG A 592 10.73 -12.72 1.01
N ARG A 593 9.78 -11.83 0.70
CA ARG A 593 10.03 -10.68 -0.16
C ARG A 593 9.33 -9.44 0.41
N GLY A 594 10.12 -8.42 0.71
CA GLY A 594 9.60 -7.23 1.34
C GLY A 594 8.82 -7.55 2.64
N ARG A 595 7.53 -7.28 2.63
CA ARG A 595 6.62 -7.55 3.75
C ARG A 595 5.70 -8.76 3.52
N SER A 596 5.97 -9.58 2.51
CA SER A 596 5.24 -10.82 2.23
C SER A 596 6.09 -12.02 2.58
N LEU A 597 5.52 -12.98 3.33
CA LEU A 597 5.99 -14.35 3.39
C LEU A 597 5.13 -15.14 2.40
N VAL A 598 5.77 -15.68 1.38
CA VAL A 598 5.11 -16.39 0.28
C VAL A 598 5.37 -17.87 0.43
N ALA A 599 4.33 -18.62 0.78
CA ALA A 599 4.35 -20.08 0.75
C ALA A 599 4.05 -20.55 -0.68
N LEU A 600 4.77 -21.58 -1.12
CA LEU A 600 4.61 -22.20 -2.42
C LEU A 600 3.82 -23.50 -2.26
N PHE A 601 2.75 -23.64 -3.02
CA PHE A 601 1.78 -24.75 -2.98
C PHE A 601 1.06 -24.88 -1.62
N ASP A 602 0.33 -25.97 -1.48
CA ASP A 602 -0.26 -26.40 -0.22
C ASP A 602 0.80 -27.07 0.66
N PRO A 603 0.67 -27.12 1.99
CA PRO A 603 1.55 -27.90 2.84
C PRO A 603 1.59 -29.37 2.42
N VAL A 604 2.76 -29.99 2.48
CA VAL A 604 2.96 -31.40 2.15
C VAL A 604 2.83 -32.25 3.40
N GLY A 605 2.00 -33.30 3.36
CA GLY A 605 1.77 -34.22 4.46
C GLY A 605 0.30 -34.57 4.68
N PRO A 606 -0.08 -35.23 5.79
CA PRO A 606 -1.44 -35.60 6.13
C PRO A 606 -2.39 -34.40 6.23
N ALA A 607 -3.66 -34.61 5.94
CA ALA A 607 -4.67 -33.53 5.89
C ALA A 607 -4.78 -32.73 7.19
N GLN A 608 -4.69 -33.38 8.35
CA GLN A 608 -4.74 -32.71 9.65
C GLN A 608 -3.51 -31.81 9.88
N ALA A 609 -2.31 -32.33 9.69
CA ALA A 609 -1.07 -31.57 9.82
C ALA A 609 -1.00 -30.40 8.83
N ARG A 610 -1.56 -30.54 7.62
CA ARG A 610 -1.69 -29.44 6.64
C ARG A 610 -2.51 -28.27 7.20
N ALA A 611 -3.64 -28.55 7.84
CA ALA A 611 -4.48 -27.50 8.42
C ALA A 611 -3.74 -26.76 9.56
N GLU A 612 -3.03 -27.49 10.41
CA GLU A 612 -2.24 -26.93 11.50
C GLU A 612 -1.07 -26.09 10.99
N LEU A 613 -0.33 -26.55 9.98
CA LEU A 613 0.75 -25.79 9.34
C LEU A 613 0.27 -24.46 8.72
N ILE A 614 -0.94 -24.42 8.16
CA ILE A 614 -1.52 -23.17 7.63
C ILE A 614 -1.73 -22.15 8.77
N TRP A 615 -2.18 -22.59 9.97
CA TRP A 615 -2.27 -21.73 11.14
C TRP A 615 -0.91 -21.33 11.69
N GLN A 616 0.04 -22.27 11.82
CA GLN A 616 1.41 -21.98 12.26
C GLN A 616 2.12 -20.99 11.32
N PHE A 617 1.94 -21.15 10.01
CA PHE A 617 2.49 -20.18 9.05
C PHE A 617 1.85 -18.80 9.18
N ARG A 618 0.57 -18.74 9.49
CA ARG A 618 -0.08 -17.46 9.79
C ARG A 618 0.52 -16.80 11.03
N ASP A 619 0.75 -17.58 12.10
CA ASP A 619 1.36 -17.10 13.34
C ASP A 619 2.81 -16.66 13.09
N LEU A 620 3.56 -17.39 12.27
CA LEU A 620 4.89 -17.01 11.83
C LEU A 620 4.88 -15.68 11.05
N CYS A 621 3.91 -15.49 10.15
CA CYS A 621 3.72 -14.22 9.46
C CYS A 621 3.40 -13.07 10.43
N ASP A 622 2.59 -13.33 11.44
CA ASP A 622 2.25 -12.35 12.45
C ASP A 622 3.47 -12.00 13.31
N LEU A 623 4.29 -12.97 13.68
CA LEU A 623 5.55 -12.78 14.41
C LEU A 623 6.53 -11.90 13.62
N HIS A 624 6.68 -12.14 12.32
CA HIS A 624 7.55 -11.38 11.43
C HIS A 624 6.91 -10.09 10.88
N HIS A 625 5.73 -9.70 11.36
CA HIS A 625 4.94 -8.57 10.85
C HIS A 625 4.74 -8.60 9.34
N ALA A 626 4.72 -9.80 8.78
CA ALA A 626 4.62 -10.05 7.36
C ALA A 626 3.17 -10.32 6.94
N ARG A 627 2.94 -10.30 5.64
CA ARG A 627 1.69 -10.68 5.00
C ARG A 627 1.74 -12.15 4.64
N PRO A 628 0.78 -13.00 5.08
CA PRO A 628 0.67 -14.37 4.61
C PRO A 628 0.20 -14.39 3.15
N VAL A 629 0.95 -15.10 2.32
CA VAL A 629 0.63 -15.31 0.90
C VAL A 629 0.85 -16.79 0.61
N PHE A 630 -0.15 -17.47 0.02
CA PHE A 630 0.00 -18.83 -0.46
C PHE A 630 -0.20 -18.83 -1.97
N TYR A 631 0.79 -19.31 -2.69
CA TYR A 631 0.88 -19.26 -4.15
C TYR A 631 0.69 -20.64 -4.76
N GLN A 632 -0.20 -20.76 -5.76
CA GLN A 632 -0.57 -21.98 -6.46
C GLN A 632 -1.29 -23.03 -5.60
N VAL A 633 -2.14 -22.60 -4.67
CA VAL A 633 -2.95 -23.52 -3.86
C VAL A 633 -4.07 -24.17 -4.68
N ARG A 634 -4.46 -25.38 -4.31
CA ARG A 634 -5.51 -26.17 -4.96
C ARG A 634 -6.90 -25.72 -4.52
N ALA A 635 -7.89 -25.91 -5.40
CA ALA A 635 -9.27 -25.54 -5.14
C ALA A 635 -9.86 -26.28 -3.92
N GLU A 636 -9.52 -27.54 -3.73
CA GLU A 636 -9.99 -28.39 -2.64
C GLU A 636 -9.60 -27.89 -1.26
N ASN A 637 -8.44 -27.19 -1.14
CA ASN A 637 -7.92 -26.68 0.12
C ASN A 637 -8.36 -25.23 0.43
N LEU A 638 -9.11 -24.57 -0.46
CA LEU A 638 -9.55 -23.19 -0.27
C LEU A 638 -10.28 -22.94 1.07
N PRO A 639 -11.14 -23.84 1.57
CA PRO A 639 -11.77 -23.65 2.87
C PRO A 639 -10.78 -23.39 4.01
N LEU A 640 -9.65 -24.11 4.05
CA LEU A 640 -8.62 -23.94 5.09
C LEU A 640 -8.00 -22.54 5.08
N TYR A 641 -7.81 -21.95 3.89
CA TYR A 641 -7.31 -20.58 3.75
C TYR A 641 -8.36 -19.53 4.09
N MET A 642 -9.63 -19.81 3.81
CA MET A 642 -10.73 -18.93 4.19
C MET A 642 -10.92 -18.90 5.71
N ASP A 643 -10.72 -20.02 6.40
CA ASP A 643 -10.79 -20.12 7.86
C ASP A 643 -9.76 -19.21 8.56
N ILE A 644 -8.58 -19.05 7.98
CA ILE A 644 -7.58 -18.10 8.46
C ILE A 644 -7.80 -16.66 7.96
N GLY A 645 -8.94 -16.38 7.28
CA GLY A 645 -9.35 -15.05 6.84
C GLY A 645 -8.69 -14.55 5.57
N LEU A 646 -8.23 -15.45 4.69
CA LEU A 646 -7.70 -15.10 3.38
C LEU A 646 -8.80 -15.14 2.31
N THR A 647 -8.55 -14.47 1.19
CA THR A 647 -9.36 -14.49 -0.02
C THR A 647 -8.58 -15.16 -1.15
N ALA A 648 -9.30 -15.88 -2.01
CA ALA A 648 -8.69 -16.61 -3.12
C ALA A 648 -8.81 -15.84 -4.44
N LEU A 649 -7.71 -15.78 -5.20
CA LEU A 649 -7.65 -15.23 -6.55
C LEU A 649 -7.16 -16.32 -7.50
N LYS A 650 -7.91 -16.61 -8.57
CA LYS A 650 -7.49 -17.58 -9.58
C LYS A 650 -6.23 -17.06 -10.30
N LEU A 651 -5.18 -17.87 -10.32
CA LEU A 651 -3.90 -17.58 -10.97
C LEU A 651 -3.84 -18.11 -12.40
N GLY A 652 -4.46 -19.25 -12.64
CA GLY A 652 -4.41 -19.99 -13.90
C GLY A 652 -4.99 -21.38 -13.72
N GLU A 653 -4.63 -22.27 -14.60
CA GLU A 653 -5.05 -23.68 -14.60
C GLU A 653 -3.85 -24.60 -14.80
N GLU A 654 -3.84 -25.72 -14.09
CA GLU A 654 -2.88 -26.81 -14.23
C GLU A 654 -3.46 -27.88 -15.15
N ALA A 655 -2.64 -28.40 -16.05
CA ALA A 655 -3.02 -29.45 -16.97
C ALA A 655 -2.64 -30.81 -16.38
N ARG A 656 -3.63 -31.67 -16.12
CA ARG A 656 -3.46 -33.03 -15.60
C ARG A 656 -4.04 -34.08 -16.54
N VAL A 657 -3.24 -35.01 -16.97
CA VAL A 657 -3.67 -36.14 -17.82
C VAL A 657 -4.14 -37.25 -16.91
N ASP A 658 -5.38 -37.74 -17.05
CA ASP A 658 -5.87 -38.96 -16.40
C ASP A 658 -5.34 -40.17 -17.19
N LEU A 659 -4.31 -40.82 -16.59
CA LEU A 659 -3.59 -41.93 -17.23
C LEU A 659 -4.47 -43.19 -17.41
N ARG A 660 -5.52 -43.35 -16.61
CA ARG A 660 -6.50 -44.47 -16.75
C ARG A 660 -7.36 -44.32 -17.99
N ARG A 661 -7.62 -43.07 -18.43
CA ARG A 661 -8.41 -42.74 -19.63
C ARG A 661 -7.56 -42.51 -20.85
N PHE A 662 -6.29 -42.17 -20.66
CA PHE A 662 -5.38 -41.89 -21.78
C PHE A 662 -5.13 -43.18 -22.59
N ASP A 663 -5.56 -43.19 -23.85
CA ASP A 663 -5.36 -44.29 -24.77
C ASP A 663 -4.87 -43.73 -26.11
N LEU A 664 -3.60 -44.06 -26.40
CA LEU A 664 -2.95 -43.64 -27.63
C LEU A 664 -3.60 -44.27 -28.89
N GLU A 665 -4.22 -45.45 -28.76
CA GLU A 665 -4.89 -46.13 -29.83
C GLU A 665 -6.33 -45.62 -30.12
N SER A 666 -6.84 -44.76 -29.26
CA SER A 666 -8.18 -44.18 -29.41
C SER A 666 -8.31 -43.40 -30.72
N LYS A 667 -9.58 -43.38 -31.23
CA LYS A 667 -9.90 -42.64 -32.45
C LYS A 667 -9.98 -41.13 -32.13
N GLY A 668 -9.33 -40.31 -32.95
CA GLY A 668 -9.33 -38.84 -32.79
C GLY A 668 -8.14 -38.21 -33.50
N LYS A 669 -8.27 -36.97 -33.89
CA LYS A 669 -7.22 -36.23 -34.61
C LYS A 669 -5.98 -36.08 -33.74
N GLU A 670 -6.18 -35.65 -32.48
CA GLU A 670 -5.11 -35.42 -31.50
C GLU A 670 -4.32 -36.69 -31.23
N MET A 671 -5.00 -37.84 -31.02
CA MET A 671 -4.35 -39.14 -30.80
C MET A 671 -3.63 -39.63 -32.05
N LYS A 672 -4.15 -39.33 -33.23
CA LYS A 672 -3.46 -39.63 -34.48
C LYS A 672 -2.16 -38.85 -34.61
N ASP A 673 -2.19 -37.59 -34.29
CA ASP A 673 -1.01 -36.71 -34.33
C ASP A 673 0.04 -37.16 -33.29
N LEU A 674 -0.37 -37.56 -32.09
CA LEU A 674 0.50 -38.08 -31.05
C LEU A 674 1.12 -39.44 -31.46
N ARG A 675 0.33 -40.38 -32.04
CA ARG A 675 0.86 -41.63 -32.60
C ARG A 675 1.90 -41.37 -33.68
N TYR A 676 1.61 -40.42 -34.56
CA TYR A 676 2.56 -40.01 -35.60
C TYR A 676 3.86 -39.52 -34.98
N THR A 677 3.78 -38.63 -33.96
CA THR A 677 4.95 -38.08 -33.24
C THR A 677 5.75 -39.22 -32.63
N TRP A 678 5.10 -40.18 -31.95
CA TRP A 678 5.74 -41.28 -31.28
C TRP A 678 6.48 -42.17 -32.27
N ASN A 679 5.77 -42.69 -33.29
CA ASN A 679 6.31 -43.61 -34.28
C ASN A 679 7.40 -42.95 -35.16
N ARG A 680 7.27 -41.68 -35.42
CA ARG A 680 8.28 -40.93 -36.19
C ARG A 680 9.51 -40.70 -35.32
N GLY A 681 9.31 -40.27 -34.06
CA GLY A 681 10.43 -40.05 -33.13
C GLY A 681 11.30 -41.29 -32.98
N GLN A 682 10.69 -42.48 -32.80
CA GLN A 682 11.41 -43.75 -32.73
C GLN A 682 12.14 -44.06 -34.02
N ARG A 683 11.50 -43.88 -35.19
CA ARG A 683 12.14 -44.10 -36.48
C ARG A 683 13.28 -43.16 -36.77
N ASP A 684 13.19 -41.94 -36.36
CA ASP A 684 14.23 -40.93 -36.46
C ASP A 684 15.38 -41.13 -35.51
N GLY A 685 15.28 -42.09 -34.54
CA GLY A 685 16.32 -42.48 -33.60
C GLY A 685 16.23 -41.74 -32.24
N LEU A 686 15.06 -41.21 -31.86
CA LEU A 686 14.79 -40.75 -30.51
C LEU A 686 14.49 -41.93 -29.56
N SER A 687 15.11 -41.92 -28.40
CA SER A 687 14.88 -42.88 -27.32
C SER A 687 14.87 -42.21 -25.95
N LEU A 688 14.20 -42.80 -24.97
CA LEU A 688 14.16 -42.35 -23.60
C LEU A 688 15.05 -43.26 -22.74
N GLU A 689 15.92 -42.66 -21.95
CA GLU A 689 16.75 -43.34 -20.99
C GLU A 689 16.43 -42.79 -19.61
N PHE A 690 16.08 -43.70 -18.67
CA PHE A 690 15.73 -43.33 -17.29
C PHE A 690 16.92 -43.65 -16.37
N HIS A 691 17.35 -42.67 -15.62
CA HIS A 691 18.40 -42.77 -14.63
C HIS A 691 17.80 -42.65 -13.22
N ASP A 692 18.23 -43.54 -12.33
CA ASP A 692 17.85 -43.46 -10.93
C ASP A 692 18.46 -42.22 -10.25
N ALA A 693 17.89 -41.84 -9.09
CA ALA A 693 18.35 -40.70 -8.31
C ALA A 693 19.89 -40.81 -8.04
N GLY A 694 20.59 -39.71 -8.32
CA GLY A 694 22.06 -39.64 -8.18
C GLY A 694 22.89 -40.33 -9.30
N GLN A 695 22.25 -40.96 -10.29
CA GLN A 695 22.98 -41.72 -11.37
C GLN A 695 22.89 -41.01 -12.73
N ALA A 696 22.34 -39.82 -12.79
CA ALA A 696 22.19 -39.07 -14.03
C ALA A 696 23.54 -38.58 -14.61
N PRO A 697 23.73 -38.58 -15.95
CA PRO A 697 24.97 -38.14 -16.60
C PRO A 697 25.14 -36.63 -16.54
N MET A 698 25.57 -36.11 -15.40
CA MET A 698 25.53 -34.67 -15.05
C MET A 698 26.26 -33.78 -16.06
N ASP A 699 27.34 -34.24 -16.68
CA ASP A 699 28.11 -33.44 -17.64
C ASP A 699 27.34 -33.25 -18.95
N GLU A 700 26.64 -34.29 -19.44
CA GLU A 700 25.77 -34.16 -20.60
C GLU A 700 24.60 -33.26 -20.30
N LEU A 701 23.97 -33.39 -19.11
CA LEU A 701 22.84 -32.54 -18.69
C LEU A 701 23.26 -31.07 -18.55
N ARG A 702 24.48 -30.83 -18.04
CA ARG A 702 25.04 -29.48 -17.91
C ARG A 702 25.22 -28.83 -19.27
N ALA A 703 25.78 -29.56 -20.24
CA ALA A 703 25.93 -29.03 -21.60
C ALA A 703 24.60 -28.67 -22.24
N ILE A 704 23.54 -29.49 -22.09
CA ILE A 704 22.18 -29.14 -22.57
C ILE A 704 21.63 -27.94 -21.84
N SER A 705 21.82 -27.86 -20.52
CA SER A 705 21.32 -26.80 -19.69
C SER A 705 21.94 -25.44 -20.07
N ASP A 706 23.25 -25.39 -20.21
CA ASP A 706 24.00 -24.17 -20.55
C ASP A 706 23.65 -23.68 -21.97
N ALA A 707 23.56 -24.61 -22.91
CA ALA A 707 23.13 -24.29 -24.29
C ALA A 707 21.70 -23.75 -24.34
N TRP A 708 20.78 -24.32 -23.53
CA TRP A 708 19.41 -23.85 -23.44
C TRP A 708 19.27 -22.43 -22.83
N LEU A 709 20.04 -22.12 -21.76
CA LEU A 709 20.09 -20.81 -21.13
C LEU A 709 20.72 -19.77 -22.07
N GLY A 710 21.84 -20.12 -22.70
CA GLY A 710 22.54 -19.24 -23.66
C GLY A 710 21.67 -18.85 -24.86
N GLY A 711 20.92 -19.84 -25.42
CA GLY A 711 20.04 -19.62 -26.57
C GLY A 711 18.83 -18.73 -26.30
N LYS A 712 18.43 -18.57 -25.03
CA LYS A 712 17.27 -17.74 -24.63
C LYS A 712 17.64 -16.40 -24.04
N ASN A 713 18.91 -16.15 -23.76
CA ASN A 713 19.40 -14.93 -23.08
C ASN A 713 18.66 -14.64 -21.74
N VAL A 714 18.23 -15.70 -21.03
CA VAL A 714 17.40 -15.63 -19.82
C VAL A 714 18.21 -16.16 -18.64
N ARG A 715 18.15 -15.45 -17.51
CA ARG A 715 18.67 -15.97 -16.23
C ARG A 715 17.74 -17.09 -15.71
N GLU A 716 18.34 -18.01 -14.98
CA GLU A 716 17.60 -19.06 -14.30
C GLU A 716 16.58 -18.47 -13.32
N LYS A 717 15.32 -18.90 -13.43
CA LYS A 717 14.25 -18.50 -12.54
C LYS A 717 14.33 -19.38 -11.28
N GLY A 718 13.84 -18.86 -10.17
CA GLY A 718 13.84 -19.58 -8.91
C GLY A 718 12.48 -19.62 -8.26
N PHE A 719 12.41 -19.98 -6.98
CA PHE A 719 11.24 -20.05 -6.12
C PHE A 719 10.17 -21.06 -6.58
N SER A 720 9.46 -20.80 -7.68
CA SER A 720 8.40 -21.69 -8.20
C SER A 720 8.88 -22.66 -9.27
N LEU A 721 10.17 -22.72 -9.53
CA LEU A 721 10.85 -23.63 -10.44
C LEU A 721 12.15 -24.08 -9.80
N GLY A 722 12.58 -25.31 -10.06
CA GLY A 722 13.87 -25.80 -9.64
C GLY A 722 15.02 -25.16 -10.41
N ARG A 723 16.23 -25.36 -9.90
CA ARG A 723 17.48 -24.91 -10.52
C ARG A 723 18.32 -26.11 -10.95
N PHE A 724 19.08 -25.93 -12.01
CA PHE A 724 20.03 -26.94 -12.43
C PHE A 724 21.25 -26.94 -11.51
N THR A 725 21.18 -27.69 -10.43
CA THR A 725 22.31 -27.98 -9.52
C THR A 725 22.43 -29.48 -9.27
N PRO A 726 23.65 -30.01 -9.14
CA PRO A 726 23.86 -31.42 -8.85
C PRO A 726 23.14 -31.86 -7.57
N GLU A 727 23.16 -31.01 -6.54
CA GLU A 727 22.54 -31.25 -5.24
C GLU A 727 21.03 -31.44 -5.36
N TYR A 728 20.37 -30.65 -6.18
CA TYR A 728 18.93 -30.74 -6.41
C TYR A 728 18.57 -32.00 -7.23
N LEU A 729 19.27 -32.20 -8.33
CA LEU A 729 18.99 -33.33 -9.24
C LEU A 729 19.30 -34.70 -8.59
N HIS A 730 20.17 -34.71 -7.59
CA HIS A 730 20.52 -35.95 -6.83
C HIS A 730 19.29 -36.58 -6.15
N TYR A 731 18.29 -35.82 -5.80
CA TYR A 731 17.08 -36.34 -5.16
C TYR A 731 16.08 -37.02 -6.11
N PHE A 732 16.24 -36.85 -7.41
CA PHE A 732 15.24 -37.26 -8.39
C PHE A 732 15.77 -38.23 -9.41
N ARG A 733 14.87 -39.08 -9.91
CA ARG A 733 15.08 -39.77 -11.16
C ARG A 733 15.09 -38.76 -12.30
N VAL A 734 15.90 -39.02 -13.32
CA VAL A 734 16.04 -38.17 -14.49
C VAL A 734 15.80 -38.97 -15.76
N VAL A 735 14.98 -38.44 -16.65
CA VAL A 735 14.84 -39.00 -18.00
C VAL A 735 15.67 -38.17 -18.97
N VAL A 736 16.46 -38.85 -19.78
CA VAL A 736 17.26 -38.26 -20.86
C VAL A 736 16.70 -38.69 -22.21
N VAL A 737 16.47 -37.75 -23.09
CA VAL A 737 16.14 -38.04 -24.50
C VAL A 737 17.43 -38.15 -25.28
N ARG A 738 17.68 -39.28 -25.91
CA ARG A 738 18.81 -39.48 -26.81
C ARG A 738 18.34 -39.43 -28.27
N PHE A 739 19.14 -38.79 -29.09
CA PHE A 739 18.99 -38.78 -30.54
C PHE A 739 20.26 -39.31 -31.17
N GLN A 740 20.16 -40.47 -31.82
CA GLN A 740 21.30 -41.18 -32.38
C GLN A 740 22.46 -41.39 -31.36
N GLY A 741 22.10 -41.73 -30.10
CA GLY A 741 23.05 -41.95 -28.99
C GLY A 741 23.47 -40.70 -28.24
N ARG A 742 23.28 -39.48 -28.75
CA ARG A 742 23.61 -38.22 -28.08
C ARG A 742 22.44 -37.70 -27.23
N ALA A 743 22.72 -37.25 -26.01
CA ALA A 743 21.71 -36.59 -25.19
C ALA A 743 21.29 -35.24 -25.78
N VAL A 744 19.99 -35.03 -26.03
CA VAL A 744 19.43 -33.83 -26.66
C VAL A 744 18.38 -33.13 -25.81
N ALA A 745 17.81 -33.81 -24.82
CA ALA A 745 16.89 -33.19 -23.83
C ALA A 745 16.92 -34.01 -22.54
N PHE A 746 16.44 -33.39 -21.44
CA PHE A 746 16.23 -34.09 -20.18
C PHE A 746 15.08 -33.44 -19.38
N ALA A 747 14.54 -34.22 -18.44
CA ALA A 747 13.67 -33.75 -17.39
C ALA A 747 13.93 -34.52 -16.08
N ASN A 748 13.82 -33.82 -14.91
CA ASN A 748 13.76 -34.49 -13.62
C ASN A 748 12.31 -34.83 -13.29
N LEU A 749 12.11 -35.97 -12.62
CA LEU A 749 10.83 -36.58 -12.38
C LEU A 749 10.44 -36.37 -10.91
N LEU A 750 9.27 -35.77 -10.71
CA LEU A 750 8.66 -35.57 -9.40
C LEU A 750 7.66 -36.71 -9.16
N GLU A 751 8.02 -37.63 -8.28
CA GLU A 751 7.29 -38.87 -8.01
C GLU A 751 7.05 -39.03 -6.52
N THR A 752 6.00 -39.76 -6.16
CA THR A 752 5.75 -40.19 -4.78
C THR A 752 5.35 -41.66 -4.75
N SER A 753 5.57 -42.35 -3.62
CA SER A 753 5.28 -43.78 -3.48
C SER A 753 3.81 -44.15 -3.68
N GLY A 754 2.88 -43.21 -3.41
CA GLY A 754 1.45 -43.41 -3.57
C GLY A 754 0.94 -43.54 -5.01
N LYS A 755 1.76 -43.26 -6.02
CA LYS A 755 1.45 -43.31 -7.46
C LYS A 755 0.15 -42.60 -7.89
N GLU A 756 -0.31 -41.60 -7.10
CA GLU A 756 -1.49 -40.81 -7.43
C GLU A 756 -1.21 -39.80 -8.53
N LEU A 757 -0.09 -39.12 -8.44
CA LEU A 757 0.32 -38.06 -9.35
C LEU A 757 1.81 -38.10 -9.58
N ALA A 758 2.24 -38.01 -10.84
CA ALA A 758 3.62 -37.72 -11.21
C ALA A 758 3.70 -36.39 -11.95
N SER A 759 4.82 -35.71 -11.90
CA SER A 759 5.06 -34.43 -12.56
C SER A 759 6.52 -34.30 -12.97
N ILE A 760 6.84 -33.22 -13.65
CA ILE A 760 8.20 -32.81 -13.97
C ILE A 760 8.41 -31.36 -13.50
N ASP A 761 9.66 -30.99 -13.26
CA ASP A 761 10.02 -29.61 -12.96
C ASP A 761 10.98 -29.01 -13.99
N LEU A 762 12.27 -29.37 -13.94
CA LEU A 762 13.24 -28.96 -14.95
C LEU A 762 13.04 -29.76 -16.23
N MET A 763 12.79 -29.08 -17.33
CA MET A 763 12.71 -29.64 -18.64
C MET A 763 13.52 -28.78 -19.61
N ARG A 764 14.63 -29.34 -20.14
CA ARG A 764 15.52 -28.59 -21.02
C ARG A 764 15.83 -29.38 -22.28
N VAL A 765 15.98 -28.65 -23.37
CA VAL A 765 16.22 -29.20 -24.70
C VAL A 765 17.35 -28.43 -25.38
N ALA A 766 18.27 -29.16 -25.99
CA ALA A 766 19.36 -28.57 -26.78
C ALA A 766 18.80 -27.79 -27.99
N PRO A 767 19.41 -26.66 -28.39
CA PRO A 767 18.92 -25.86 -29.51
C PRO A 767 18.87 -26.60 -30.85
N ASP A 768 19.74 -27.58 -31.04
CA ASP A 768 19.87 -28.41 -32.23
C ASP A 768 19.07 -29.73 -32.16
N ALA A 769 18.27 -29.94 -31.12
CA ALA A 769 17.41 -31.09 -31.00
C ALA A 769 16.31 -31.13 -32.07
N PRO A 770 15.89 -32.36 -32.50
CA PRO A 770 14.77 -32.48 -33.44
C PRO A 770 13.49 -31.82 -32.92
N LYS A 771 12.70 -31.21 -33.79
CA LYS A 771 11.48 -30.45 -33.44
C LYS A 771 10.47 -31.25 -32.61
N LEU A 772 10.40 -32.54 -32.76
CA LEU A 772 9.46 -33.43 -32.05
C LEU A 772 9.93 -33.85 -30.66
N THR A 773 11.18 -33.54 -30.28
CA THR A 773 11.82 -34.03 -29.03
C THR A 773 10.96 -33.79 -27.78
N MET A 774 10.36 -32.59 -27.65
CA MET A 774 9.57 -32.26 -26.46
C MET A 774 8.23 -32.99 -26.41
N GLU A 775 7.54 -33.14 -27.54
CA GLU A 775 6.31 -33.92 -27.62
C GLU A 775 6.60 -35.43 -27.38
N PHE A 776 7.68 -35.92 -27.93
CA PHE A 776 8.14 -37.29 -27.73
C PHE A 776 8.45 -37.58 -26.26
N LEU A 777 9.18 -36.67 -25.57
CA LEU A 777 9.46 -36.76 -24.16
C LEU A 777 8.16 -36.80 -23.33
N MET A 778 7.26 -35.83 -23.54
CA MET A 778 6.00 -35.78 -22.79
C MET A 778 5.13 -37.02 -23.00
N LEU A 779 5.00 -37.45 -24.24
CA LEU A 779 4.21 -38.63 -24.57
C LEU A 779 4.84 -39.91 -23.96
N GLY A 780 6.16 -40.05 -24.03
CA GLY A 780 6.87 -41.16 -23.43
C GLY A 780 6.73 -41.22 -21.92
N LEU A 781 6.74 -40.06 -21.23
CA LEU A 781 6.47 -39.97 -19.79
C LEU A 781 5.03 -40.38 -19.45
N ILE A 782 4.05 -39.91 -20.22
CA ILE A 782 2.63 -40.31 -20.05
C ILE A 782 2.49 -41.84 -20.17
N LEU A 783 3.10 -42.44 -21.18
CA LEU A 783 3.06 -43.90 -21.38
C LEU A 783 3.79 -44.64 -20.25
N HIS A 784 5.00 -44.22 -19.87
CA HIS A 784 5.78 -44.81 -18.79
C HIS A 784 5.02 -44.77 -17.44
N TYR A 785 4.40 -43.61 -17.09
CA TYR A 785 3.66 -43.54 -15.85
C TYR A 785 2.33 -44.30 -15.88
N LYS A 786 1.71 -44.41 -17.02
CA LYS A 786 0.56 -45.30 -17.19
C LYS A 786 0.95 -46.77 -16.95
N GLU A 787 2.03 -47.23 -17.55
CA GLU A 787 2.54 -48.61 -17.37
C GLU A 787 2.98 -48.88 -15.91
N SER A 788 3.57 -47.89 -15.26
CA SER A 788 3.98 -48.00 -13.84
C SER A 788 2.82 -47.91 -12.84
N GLY A 789 1.57 -47.72 -13.31
CA GLY A 789 0.35 -47.75 -12.51
C GLY A 789 0.01 -46.43 -11.81
N HIS A 790 0.57 -45.28 -12.27
CA HIS A 790 0.16 -43.98 -11.78
C HIS A 790 -1.24 -43.61 -12.30
N THR A 791 -2.00 -42.82 -11.54
CA THR A 791 -3.35 -42.44 -11.90
C THR A 791 -3.39 -41.16 -12.74
N ARG A 792 -2.49 -40.21 -12.50
CA ARG A 792 -2.46 -38.89 -13.18
C ARG A 792 -1.00 -38.45 -13.45
N PHE A 793 -0.84 -37.68 -14.52
CA PHE A 793 0.42 -37.02 -14.85
C PHE A 793 0.17 -35.52 -15.05
N SER A 794 0.92 -34.68 -14.30
CA SER A 794 0.81 -33.20 -14.41
C SER A 794 1.79 -32.67 -15.44
N LEU A 795 1.25 -31.90 -16.38
CA LEU A 795 2.04 -31.13 -17.34
C LEU A 795 2.39 -29.73 -16.81
N GLY A 796 2.01 -29.42 -15.54
CA GLY A 796 2.24 -28.15 -14.89
C GLY A 796 1.18 -27.07 -15.22
N MET A 797 1.30 -25.92 -14.55
CA MET A 797 0.35 -24.80 -14.66
C MET A 797 0.56 -23.97 -15.94
N VAL A 798 -0.53 -23.41 -16.47
CA VAL A 798 -0.53 -22.33 -17.45
C VAL A 798 -1.03 -21.06 -16.75
N PRO A 799 -0.15 -20.08 -16.49
CA PRO A 799 -0.54 -18.84 -15.85
C PRO A 799 -1.63 -18.12 -16.63
N LEU A 800 -2.55 -17.50 -15.91
CA LEU A 800 -3.68 -16.71 -16.43
C LEU A 800 -4.68 -17.48 -17.31
N ALA A 801 -4.51 -18.79 -17.50
CA ALA A 801 -5.47 -19.63 -18.22
C ALA A 801 -6.80 -19.71 -17.47
N GLY A 802 -7.91 -19.88 -18.18
CA GLY A 802 -9.25 -20.05 -17.61
C GLY A 802 -9.81 -18.82 -16.89
N LEU A 803 -9.19 -17.63 -17.04
CA LEU A 803 -9.74 -16.37 -16.53
C LEU A 803 -10.79 -15.83 -17.52
N GLN A 804 -12.00 -15.55 -17.01
CA GLN A 804 -13.09 -15.05 -17.82
C GLN A 804 -13.26 -13.53 -17.67
N PRO A 805 -13.25 -12.73 -18.76
CA PRO A 805 -13.38 -11.27 -18.71
C PRO A 805 -14.85 -10.83 -18.62
N ARG A 806 -15.62 -11.41 -17.72
CA ARG A 806 -17.03 -11.01 -17.51
C ARG A 806 -17.11 -9.68 -16.77
N ARG A 807 -18.17 -8.88 -17.01
CA ARG A 807 -18.35 -7.56 -16.37
C ARG A 807 -18.35 -7.61 -14.83
N GLY A 808 -18.85 -8.68 -14.23
CA GLY A 808 -18.86 -8.90 -12.76
C GLY A 808 -17.58 -9.52 -12.18
N ALA A 809 -16.61 -9.91 -13.03
CA ALA A 809 -15.38 -10.53 -12.54
C ALA A 809 -14.46 -9.50 -11.85
N PRO A 810 -13.69 -9.90 -10.81
CA PRO A 810 -12.69 -9.05 -10.16
C PRO A 810 -11.70 -8.45 -11.16
N LEU A 811 -11.20 -7.25 -10.89
CA LEU A 811 -10.29 -6.53 -11.78
C LEU A 811 -9.02 -7.33 -12.09
N THR A 812 -8.49 -8.03 -11.10
CA THR A 812 -7.34 -8.93 -11.25
C THR A 812 -7.60 -10.00 -12.30
N GLN A 813 -8.79 -10.60 -12.32
CA GLN A 813 -9.18 -11.58 -13.33
C GLN A 813 -9.39 -10.95 -14.71
N ARG A 814 -9.99 -9.77 -14.77
CA ARG A 814 -10.20 -9.04 -16.04
C ARG A 814 -8.87 -8.60 -16.66
N LEU A 815 -7.96 -8.04 -15.85
CA LEU A 815 -6.61 -7.68 -16.30
C LEU A 815 -5.80 -8.91 -16.69
N GLY A 816 -5.84 -9.97 -15.88
CA GLY A 816 -5.19 -11.23 -16.19
C GLY A 816 -5.69 -11.85 -17.52
N ALA A 817 -7.01 -11.86 -17.75
CA ALA A 817 -7.59 -12.32 -19.01
C ALA A 817 -7.17 -11.43 -20.21
N LEU A 818 -7.02 -10.12 -20.02
CA LEU A 818 -6.52 -9.21 -21.04
C LEU A 818 -5.05 -9.51 -21.36
N VAL A 819 -4.21 -9.69 -20.34
CA VAL A 819 -2.79 -10.06 -20.49
C VAL A 819 -2.65 -11.41 -21.18
N PHE A 820 -3.47 -12.40 -20.81
CA PHE A 820 -3.48 -13.72 -21.46
C PHE A 820 -3.80 -13.64 -22.96
N ARG A 821 -4.74 -12.75 -23.36
CA ARG A 821 -5.16 -12.61 -24.76
C ARG A 821 -4.22 -11.73 -25.59
N ARG A 822 -3.62 -10.69 -25.02
CA ARG A 822 -2.81 -9.67 -25.73
C ARG A 822 -1.33 -9.71 -25.39
N GLY A 823 -0.94 -10.48 -24.39
CA GLY A 823 0.43 -10.54 -23.85
C GLY A 823 1.38 -11.45 -24.62
N GLU A 824 1.04 -11.92 -25.84
CA GLU A 824 1.89 -12.81 -26.64
C GLU A 824 3.30 -12.26 -26.89
N GLN A 825 3.44 -10.92 -26.91
CA GLN A 825 4.75 -10.27 -27.05
C GLN A 825 5.63 -10.43 -25.79
N PHE A 826 5.03 -10.74 -24.62
CA PHE A 826 5.74 -10.87 -23.34
C PHE A 826 5.96 -12.33 -22.93
N TYR A 827 5.01 -13.20 -23.20
CA TYR A 827 5.09 -14.64 -22.92
C TYR A 827 4.01 -15.39 -23.69
N ASN A 828 4.40 -16.47 -24.38
CA ASN A 828 3.49 -17.25 -25.23
C ASN A 828 2.57 -18.17 -24.40
N PHE A 829 1.68 -17.60 -23.59
CA PHE A 829 0.72 -18.36 -22.77
C PHE A 829 -0.24 -19.22 -23.58
N GLN A 830 -0.71 -18.72 -24.73
CA GLN A 830 -1.62 -19.45 -25.59
C GLN A 830 -0.93 -20.62 -26.29
N GLY A 831 0.31 -20.42 -26.72
CA GLY A 831 1.12 -21.49 -27.31
C GLY A 831 1.38 -22.61 -26.30
N LEU A 832 1.69 -22.25 -25.05
CA LEU A 832 1.86 -23.23 -23.97
C LEU A 832 0.57 -24.01 -23.69
N ARG A 833 -0.59 -23.34 -23.67
CA ARG A 833 -1.90 -24.01 -23.50
C ARG A 833 -2.17 -24.96 -24.66
N ARG A 834 -2.01 -24.52 -25.93
CA ARG A 834 -2.20 -25.37 -27.11
C ARG A 834 -1.28 -26.58 -27.13
N PHE A 835 -0.04 -26.42 -26.67
CA PHE A 835 0.88 -27.55 -26.55
C PHE A 835 0.37 -28.61 -25.58
N LYS A 836 -0.11 -28.19 -24.40
CA LYS A 836 -0.64 -29.10 -23.37
C LYS A 836 -2.00 -29.71 -23.78
N ASP A 837 -2.85 -28.95 -24.47
CA ASP A 837 -4.16 -29.43 -24.98
C ASP A 837 -4.02 -30.66 -25.90
N LYS A 838 -2.86 -30.86 -26.56
CA LYS A 838 -2.59 -32.04 -27.38
C LYS A 838 -2.73 -33.36 -26.63
N PHE A 839 -2.41 -33.33 -25.31
CA PHE A 839 -2.46 -34.52 -24.43
C PHE A 839 -3.82 -34.70 -23.75
N GLN A 840 -4.85 -33.92 -24.12
CA GLN A 840 -6.21 -33.95 -23.58
C GLN A 840 -6.26 -33.93 -22.05
N PRO A 841 -5.62 -32.95 -21.38
CA PRO A 841 -5.63 -32.89 -19.95
C PRO A 841 -6.95 -32.38 -19.37
N ASP A 842 -7.28 -32.78 -18.16
CA ASP A 842 -8.22 -32.10 -17.29
C ASP A 842 -7.57 -30.81 -16.76
N TRP A 843 -8.26 -29.67 -16.86
CA TRP A 843 -7.77 -28.38 -16.39
C TRP A 843 -8.26 -28.08 -14.98
N GLU A 844 -7.35 -28.04 -14.02
CA GLU A 844 -7.65 -27.75 -12.61
C GLU A 844 -7.20 -26.33 -12.21
N PRO A 845 -8.09 -25.53 -11.59
CA PRO A 845 -7.74 -24.15 -11.23
C PRO A 845 -6.71 -24.10 -10.08
N ARG A 846 -5.76 -23.18 -10.16
CA ARG A 846 -4.80 -22.83 -9.12
C ARG A 846 -5.04 -21.41 -8.62
N TYR A 847 -4.87 -21.19 -7.33
CA TYR A 847 -5.22 -19.95 -6.66
C TYR A 847 -4.06 -19.32 -5.90
N LEU A 848 -4.17 -18.01 -5.68
CA LEU A 848 -3.41 -17.22 -4.73
C LEU A 848 -4.32 -16.93 -3.54
N ALA A 849 -3.93 -17.37 -2.35
CA ALA A 849 -4.65 -17.03 -1.12
C ALA A 849 -3.91 -15.91 -0.39
N VAL A 850 -4.60 -14.78 -0.15
CA VAL A 850 -4.02 -13.53 0.39
C VAL A 850 -5.05 -12.80 1.27
N PRO A 851 -4.62 -11.89 2.17
CA PRO A 851 -5.54 -10.98 2.86
C PRO A 851 -6.31 -10.10 1.86
N ALA A 852 -7.56 -9.77 2.22
CA ALA A 852 -8.41 -8.91 1.40
C ALA A 852 -7.91 -7.45 1.34
N GLY A 853 -8.34 -6.70 0.34
CA GLY A 853 -8.04 -5.27 0.17
C GLY A 853 -7.06 -4.99 -0.98
N LEU A 854 -6.06 -4.13 -0.78
CA LEU A 854 -4.98 -3.84 -1.75
C LEU A 854 -3.84 -4.86 -1.68
N ASP A 855 -3.82 -5.71 -0.68
CA ASP A 855 -2.80 -6.74 -0.46
C ASP A 855 -2.61 -7.71 -1.64
N PRO A 856 -3.66 -8.11 -2.39
CA PRO A 856 -3.51 -8.99 -3.53
C PRO A 856 -2.54 -8.48 -4.62
N LEU A 857 -2.58 -7.20 -4.93
CA LEU A 857 -1.69 -6.62 -5.97
C LEU A 857 -0.24 -6.59 -5.51
N VAL A 858 -0.02 -6.24 -4.24
CA VAL A 858 1.33 -6.22 -3.65
C VAL A 858 1.87 -7.65 -3.52
N ALA A 859 1.03 -8.60 -3.12
CA ALA A 859 1.41 -10.01 -3.02
C ALA A 859 1.80 -10.61 -4.38
N LEU A 860 1.05 -10.29 -5.44
CA LEU A 860 1.39 -10.69 -6.82
C LEU A 860 2.72 -10.10 -7.27
N ALA A 861 2.97 -8.81 -6.98
CA ALA A 861 4.23 -8.14 -7.32
C ALA A 861 5.41 -8.75 -6.55
N ASP A 862 5.25 -9.00 -5.24
CA ASP A 862 6.27 -9.64 -4.39
C ASP A 862 6.56 -11.07 -4.86
N THR A 863 5.52 -11.85 -5.21
CA THR A 863 5.66 -13.22 -5.73
C THR A 863 6.35 -13.23 -7.10
N ALA A 864 5.95 -12.34 -8.01
CA ALA A 864 6.59 -12.22 -9.32
C ALA A 864 8.07 -11.85 -9.19
N ALA A 865 8.42 -10.97 -8.23
CA ALA A 865 9.80 -10.61 -7.95
C ALA A 865 10.62 -11.78 -7.37
N LEU A 866 10.01 -12.65 -6.54
CA LEU A 866 10.66 -13.88 -6.06
C LEU A 866 10.97 -14.82 -7.22
N ILE A 867 10.03 -15.05 -8.12
CA ILE A 867 10.19 -15.96 -9.28
C ILE A 867 11.26 -15.42 -10.25
N ALA A 868 11.31 -14.11 -10.45
CA ALA A 868 12.27 -13.45 -11.36
C ALA A 868 13.69 -13.28 -10.78
N GLY A 869 13.92 -13.68 -9.51
CA GLY A 869 15.21 -13.48 -8.84
C GLY A 869 15.51 -12.03 -8.45
N GLY A 870 14.48 -11.17 -8.34
CA GLY A 870 14.55 -9.78 -7.91
C GLY A 870 13.81 -8.81 -8.84
N LEU A 871 13.68 -7.54 -8.41
CA LEU A 871 13.02 -6.50 -9.22
C LEU A 871 13.82 -6.20 -10.51
N SER A 872 15.14 -6.32 -10.47
CA SER A 872 16.01 -6.18 -11.64
C SER A 872 15.76 -7.25 -12.70
N GLY A 873 15.33 -8.45 -12.31
CA GLY A 873 14.95 -9.53 -13.22
C GLY A 873 13.61 -9.32 -13.94
N LEU A 874 12.73 -8.46 -13.39
CA LEU A 874 11.46 -8.09 -14.04
C LEU A 874 11.63 -7.01 -15.12
N VAL A 875 12.68 -6.18 -15.02
CA VAL A 875 12.87 -4.97 -15.86
C VAL A 875 13.90 -5.19 -16.97
N LYS A 876 14.87 -6.09 -16.76
CA LYS A 876 15.87 -6.44 -17.79
C LYS A 876 15.32 -7.54 -18.70
N ARG A 877 14.88 -7.14 -19.88
CA ARG A 877 14.82 -7.91 -21.10
C ARG A 877 15.81 -7.34 -22.09
#